data_0bee10d2e695f86df6776cbca25a5f5b
#
_entry.id   0bee10d2e695f86df6776cbca25a5f5b
#
_cell.length_a   1.000
_cell.length_b   1.000
_cell.length_c   1.000
_cell.angle_alpha   90.00
_cell.angle_beta   90.00
_cell.angle_gamma   90.00
#
_symmetry.space_group_name_H-M   'P 1'
#
loop_
_entity.id
_entity.type
_entity.pdbx_description
1 polymer ?
#
loop_
_entity_poly.entity_id
_entity_poly.type
_entity_poly.pdbx_seq_one_letter_code
_entity_poly.pdbx_strand_id
1 'polypeptide(L)'
;MSAYYTMNPADLPALLTAWQSGSRVLCPCKEQDGTTRLESFVPEKGLCLDYTNLAMPPVDVLNGYQDVLFRWEGNERTYVAEPGAEAMAPTVIFGMRPCDVSALEYLDDFYLGEYRDINYSMRREAVTIVGMNCRTPGKSCFCAATGTGPFARSGFDLMLTLDGDLCWVECATDKGESLVGQAMVFFRPVTEAALRAWLGELEKDCRDSFQKLPDLSQIRTALLQGFDHPVWEEITPTCIRCTGCTAVCPTCTCFQFNEERLDAQSGRRVRVKDSCQTAGFTRNAGWHNPRSKAAAVRHRIMDKLVYIQDRFGKKGCVGCGRCIDVCPAGIDIRKIADTVVKDCPPEGQRKPMPVSIPERASTRIDPQLFTPYPARIVAIHDETPDIRRYVVRYMDERLAETFRLTGQFFMVTVFGVGEVALSIPFGDQHDGQFEFCVKKVGKVTSALAKLGVGDVIGLRGPYGKGFPYRSFAGRDVLVVGSGVGLAPVRTIIVRLLQERERYGRIAIIASATRYEGLVYKQDLKDWSKIPGVTVQYALAKPTDAVQAHVGYINDLLPELDFDWANARAILCASPRRIKLVARDLLGLGMNGKDIFTSLETHMRCGVGKCGHCKVGAHYMCLDGPVFTYEEMLQLPEEF
;
A
#
# COMPACT_ATOMS: atom_id res chain seq x y z
N MET A 1 -34.38 -2.70 9.20
CA MET A 1 -34.37 -2.82 10.71
C MET A 1 -33.81 -4.20 11.05
N SER A 2 -33.04 -4.33 12.12
CA SER A 2 -32.57 -5.67 12.50
C SER A 2 -33.72 -6.54 12.93
N ALA A 3 -33.77 -7.79 12.49
CA ALA A 3 -34.75 -8.79 12.88
C ALA A 3 -34.06 -9.94 13.62
N TYR A 4 -34.77 -10.58 14.53
CA TYR A 4 -34.20 -11.55 15.44
C TYR A 4 -35.01 -12.83 15.44
N TYR A 5 -34.34 -13.97 15.41
CA TYR A 5 -34.96 -15.28 15.30
C TYR A 5 -34.26 -16.31 16.19
N THR A 6 -34.94 -17.43 16.38
CA THR A 6 -34.35 -18.69 16.85
C THR A 6 -34.63 -19.79 15.82
N MET A 7 -33.78 -20.80 15.80
CA MET A 7 -33.94 -22.00 15.00
C MET A 7 -33.35 -23.24 15.72
N ASN A 8 -33.71 -24.42 15.25
CA ASN A 8 -33.08 -25.65 15.70
C ASN A 8 -31.74 -25.84 14.96
N PRO A 9 -30.60 -26.01 15.64
CA PRO A 9 -29.32 -26.28 14.97
C PRO A 9 -29.33 -27.53 14.08
N ALA A 10 -30.17 -28.52 14.37
CA ALA A 10 -30.30 -29.72 13.56
C ALA A 10 -30.83 -29.43 12.14
N ASP A 11 -31.53 -28.30 11.95
CA ASP A 11 -32.05 -27.89 10.67
C ASP A 11 -31.00 -27.20 9.76
N LEU A 12 -29.81 -26.90 10.25
CA LEU A 12 -28.75 -26.19 9.48
C LEU A 12 -28.43 -26.85 8.14
N PRO A 13 -28.29 -28.17 8.00
CA PRO A 13 -28.03 -28.77 6.68
C PRO A 13 -29.17 -28.53 5.68
N ALA A 14 -30.43 -28.62 6.13
CA ALA A 14 -31.60 -28.36 5.31
C ALA A 14 -31.69 -26.87 4.93
N LEU A 15 -31.37 -25.95 5.85
CA LEU A 15 -31.28 -24.52 5.61
C LEU A 15 -30.23 -24.18 4.54
N LEU A 16 -29.02 -24.74 4.64
CA LEU A 16 -27.97 -24.53 3.66
C LEU A 16 -28.36 -25.08 2.27
N THR A 17 -29.06 -26.22 2.24
CA THR A 17 -29.64 -26.77 0.99
C THR A 17 -30.66 -25.82 0.38
N ALA A 18 -31.53 -25.21 1.18
CA ALA A 18 -32.50 -24.24 0.70
C ALA A 18 -31.82 -23.01 0.06
N TRP A 19 -30.73 -22.50 0.66
CA TRP A 19 -29.97 -21.36 0.11
C TRP A 19 -29.20 -21.72 -1.17
N GLN A 20 -28.89 -22.99 -1.42
CA GLN A 20 -28.25 -23.42 -2.69
C GLN A 20 -29.15 -23.23 -3.91
N SER A 21 -30.45 -23.07 -3.74
CA SER A 21 -31.36 -22.81 -4.85
C SER A 21 -31.11 -21.49 -5.59
N GLY A 22 -30.49 -20.50 -4.89
CA GLY A 22 -30.22 -19.17 -5.44
C GLY A 22 -28.77 -18.71 -5.31
N SER A 23 -27.93 -19.42 -4.58
CA SER A 23 -26.55 -19.01 -4.30
C SER A 23 -25.60 -20.19 -4.18
N ARG A 24 -24.33 -19.96 -4.48
CA ARG A 24 -23.27 -20.88 -4.06
C ARG A 24 -23.12 -20.78 -2.55
N VAL A 25 -23.19 -21.88 -1.81
CA VAL A 25 -23.01 -21.90 -0.35
C VAL A 25 -21.63 -22.47 -0.03
N LEU A 26 -20.83 -21.71 0.69
CA LEU A 26 -19.53 -22.13 1.25
C LEU A 26 -19.67 -22.31 2.76
N CYS A 27 -19.17 -23.39 3.30
CA CYS A 27 -19.28 -23.71 4.71
C CYS A 27 -18.01 -24.37 5.27
N PRO A 28 -17.84 -24.39 6.61
CA PRO A 28 -16.75 -25.12 7.25
C PRO A 28 -16.90 -26.64 7.06
N CYS A 29 -15.88 -27.26 6.46
CA CYS A 29 -15.78 -28.70 6.28
C CYS A 29 -14.50 -29.23 6.92
N LYS A 30 -14.58 -30.38 7.59
CA LYS A 30 -13.44 -31.02 8.21
C LYS A 30 -12.73 -31.90 7.19
N GLU A 31 -11.43 -31.67 7.03
CA GLU A 31 -10.57 -32.44 6.12
C GLU A 31 -9.97 -33.67 6.81
N GLN A 32 -9.41 -34.58 6.00
CA GLN A 32 -8.77 -35.82 6.49
C GLN A 32 -7.55 -35.55 7.37
N ASP A 33 -6.85 -34.41 7.16
CA ASP A 33 -5.71 -33.96 7.97
C ASP A 33 -6.14 -33.35 9.33
N GLY A 34 -7.45 -33.33 9.63
CA GLY A 34 -8.04 -32.77 10.83
C GLY A 34 -8.22 -31.26 10.79
N THR A 35 -7.79 -30.58 9.72
CA THR A 35 -8.02 -29.12 9.54
C THR A 35 -9.47 -28.86 9.13
N THR A 36 -9.97 -27.66 9.43
CA THR A 36 -11.27 -27.20 8.93
C THR A 36 -11.04 -26.13 7.86
N ARG A 37 -11.65 -26.33 6.69
CA ARG A 37 -11.55 -25.41 5.54
C ARG A 37 -12.92 -24.94 5.10
N LEU A 38 -12.93 -23.83 4.37
CA LEU A 38 -14.14 -23.32 3.72
C LEU A 38 -14.29 -24.01 2.37
N GLU A 39 -15.35 -24.80 2.19
CA GLU A 39 -15.62 -25.53 0.95
C GLU A 39 -17.05 -25.31 0.48
N SER A 40 -17.35 -25.69 -0.75
CA SER A 40 -18.73 -25.73 -1.26
C SER A 40 -19.53 -26.73 -0.43
N PHE A 41 -20.68 -26.31 0.07
CA PHE A 41 -21.58 -27.18 0.83
C PHE A 41 -22.04 -28.36 -0.02
N VAL A 42 -21.85 -29.56 0.51
CA VAL A 42 -22.32 -30.84 -0.04
C VAL A 42 -22.97 -31.60 1.11
N PRO A 43 -24.29 -31.89 1.06
CA PRO A 43 -25.00 -32.49 2.18
C PRO A 43 -24.35 -33.78 2.71
N GLU A 44 -23.79 -34.61 1.82
CA GLU A 44 -23.18 -35.90 2.16
C GLU A 44 -21.84 -35.75 2.90
N LYS A 45 -21.10 -34.64 2.70
CA LYS A 45 -19.86 -34.36 3.43
C LYS A 45 -20.09 -33.86 4.85
N GLY A 46 -21.29 -33.40 5.14
CA GLY A 46 -21.65 -32.84 6.43
C GLY A 46 -21.13 -31.41 6.67
N LEU A 47 -21.51 -30.84 7.78
CA LEU A 47 -21.16 -29.50 8.23
C LEU A 47 -20.33 -29.58 9.51
N CYS A 48 -19.18 -28.93 9.53
CA CYS A 48 -18.35 -28.82 10.74
C CYS A 48 -18.73 -27.55 11.52
N LEU A 49 -19.38 -27.70 12.66
CA LEU A 49 -19.72 -26.56 13.55
C LEU A 49 -18.70 -26.42 14.69
N ASP A 50 -18.05 -27.52 15.09
CA ASP A 50 -17.02 -27.55 16.12
C ASP A 50 -15.64 -27.25 15.53
N TYR A 51 -15.35 -25.97 15.39
CA TYR A 51 -14.04 -25.44 14.98
C TYR A 51 -13.78 -24.08 15.61
N THR A 52 -12.52 -23.77 15.87
CA THR A 52 -12.12 -22.45 16.36
C THR A 52 -11.83 -21.50 15.19
N ASN A 53 -10.95 -21.91 14.28
CA ASN A 53 -10.54 -21.16 13.10
C ASN A 53 -10.52 -22.07 11.87
N LEU A 54 -10.84 -21.49 10.74
CA LEU A 54 -10.53 -22.12 9.45
C LEU A 54 -9.01 -22.05 9.19
N ALA A 55 -8.46 -23.05 8.55
CA ALA A 55 -7.02 -23.11 8.21
C ALA A 55 -6.59 -21.90 7.36
N MET A 56 -7.44 -21.50 6.41
CA MET A 56 -7.29 -20.26 5.63
C MET A 56 -8.41 -19.28 5.98
N PRO A 57 -8.17 -17.98 5.98
CA PRO A 57 -9.20 -17.01 6.32
C PRO A 57 -10.30 -16.98 5.25
N PRO A 58 -11.59 -16.99 5.62
CA PRO A 58 -12.70 -16.97 4.68
C PRO A 58 -12.77 -15.68 3.85
N VAL A 59 -12.17 -14.60 4.30
CA VAL A 59 -12.04 -13.34 3.56
C VAL A 59 -11.23 -13.49 2.26
N ASP A 60 -10.46 -14.57 2.10
CA ASP A 60 -9.71 -14.86 0.87
C ASP A 60 -10.64 -15.13 -0.34
N VAL A 61 -11.91 -15.48 -0.10
CA VAL A 61 -12.94 -15.56 -1.15
C VAL A 61 -13.15 -14.18 -1.81
N LEU A 62 -13.05 -13.12 -1.02
CA LEU A 62 -13.19 -11.74 -1.49
C LEU A 62 -11.86 -11.16 -2.01
N ASN A 63 -10.76 -11.47 -1.33
CA ASN A 63 -9.45 -10.89 -1.63
C ASN A 63 -8.70 -11.63 -2.75
N GLY A 64 -9.14 -12.82 -3.16
CA GLY A 64 -8.57 -13.62 -4.24
C GLY A 64 -7.05 -13.87 -4.15
N TYR A 65 -6.60 -15.03 -4.55
CA TYR A 65 -5.14 -15.30 -4.66
C TYR A 65 -4.57 -14.79 -5.97
N GLN A 66 -5.40 -14.69 -7.01
CA GLN A 66 -5.02 -14.27 -8.35
C GLN A 66 -6.20 -13.57 -9.02
N ASP A 67 -6.00 -12.32 -9.41
CA ASP A 67 -6.99 -11.50 -10.11
C ASP A 67 -6.43 -10.99 -11.42
N VAL A 68 -7.19 -11.10 -12.50
CA VAL A 68 -6.90 -10.39 -13.74
C VAL A 68 -7.24 -8.91 -13.54
N LEU A 69 -6.25 -8.04 -13.67
CA LEU A 69 -6.44 -6.59 -13.54
C LEU A 69 -6.82 -5.94 -14.86
N PHE A 70 -6.13 -6.33 -15.92
CA PHE A 70 -6.49 -5.96 -17.29
C PHE A 70 -5.96 -6.99 -18.29
N ARG A 71 -6.60 -7.01 -19.47
CA ARG A 71 -6.14 -7.71 -20.67
C ARG A 71 -5.67 -6.69 -21.68
N TRP A 72 -4.73 -7.05 -22.51
CA TRP A 72 -4.25 -6.21 -23.58
C TRP A 72 -4.09 -7.01 -24.86
N GLU A 73 -4.40 -6.34 -25.99
CA GLU A 73 -4.14 -6.84 -27.35
C GLU A 73 -3.47 -5.73 -28.15
N GLY A 74 -2.59 -6.09 -29.05
CA GLY A 74 -1.97 -5.13 -29.94
C GLY A 74 -0.61 -5.54 -30.44
N ASN A 75 -0.06 -4.69 -31.27
CA ASN A 75 1.30 -4.78 -31.78
C ASN A 75 2.11 -3.57 -31.29
N GLU A 76 3.36 -3.43 -31.74
CA GLU A 76 4.27 -2.35 -31.32
C GLU A 76 3.69 -0.93 -31.55
N ARG A 77 2.65 -0.77 -32.37
CA ARG A 77 2.07 0.52 -32.76
C ARG A 77 0.66 0.78 -32.26
N THR A 78 -0.07 -0.26 -31.86
CA THR A 78 -1.46 -0.14 -31.41
C THR A 78 -1.72 -1.12 -30.29
N TYR A 79 -2.18 -0.62 -29.13
CA TYR A 79 -2.59 -1.43 -28.00
C TYR A 79 -3.98 -1.02 -27.54
N VAL A 80 -4.81 -2.02 -27.19
CA VAL A 80 -6.06 -1.85 -26.46
C VAL A 80 -5.89 -2.56 -25.13
N ALA A 81 -6.19 -1.88 -24.04
CA ALA A 81 -6.16 -2.44 -22.71
C ALA A 81 -7.55 -2.31 -22.07
N GLU A 82 -8.10 -3.42 -21.60
CA GLU A 82 -9.45 -3.49 -21.01
C GLU A 82 -9.39 -4.02 -19.57
N PRO A 83 -10.25 -3.51 -18.66
CA PRO A 83 -10.35 -4.04 -17.30
C PRO A 83 -10.63 -5.55 -17.29
N GLY A 84 -9.99 -6.27 -16.38
CA GLY A 84 -10.09 -7.73 -16.30
C GLY A 84 -11.06 -8.24 -15.25
N ALA A 85 -11.84 -7.36 -14.61
CA ALA A 85 -12.77 -7.76 -13.55
C ALA A 85 -13.91 -8.64 -14.10
N GLU A 86 -14.20 -9.73 -13.39
CA GLU A 86 -15.23 -10.69 -13.74
C GLU A 86 -16.30 -10.74 -12.64
N ALA A 87 -17.55 -10.86 -13.03
CA ALA A 87 -18.67 -10.98 -12.09
C ALA A 87 -18.57 -12.30 -11.32
N MET A 88 -18.88 -12.25 -10.04
CA MET A 88 -18.98 -13.41 -9.17
C MET A 88 -20.45 -13.82 -9.01
N ALA A 89 -20.72 -15.11 -9.05
CA ALA A 89 -22.05 -15.62 -8.75
C ALA A 89 -22.44 -15.33 -7.29
N PRO A 90 -23.73 -15.10 -6.99
CA PRO A 90 -24.21 -14.94 -5.61
C PRO A 90 -23.66 -16.05 -4.72
N THR A 91 -23.03 -15.67 -3.61
CA THR A 91 -22.32 -16.62 -2.74
C THR A 91 -22.62 -16.33 -1.28
N VAL A 92 -23.02 -17.35 -0.54
CA VAL A 92 -23.18 -17.31 0.92
C VAL A 92 -21.93 -17.89 1.57
N ILE A 93 -21.27 -17.12 2.42
CA ILE A 93 -20.18 -17.63 3.28
C ILE A 93 -20.78 -17.90 4.65
N PHE A 94 -20.97 -19.17 4.96
CA PHE A 94 -21.52 -19.64 6.23
C PHE A 94 -20.42 -19.96 7.25
N GLY A 95 -20.64 -19.58 8.49
CA GLY A 95 -19.79 -19.94 9.62
C GLY A 95 -18.59 -19.01 9.82
N MET A 96 -18.61 -17.79 9.30
CA MET A 96 -17.52 -16.83 9.47
C MET A 96 -17.37 -16.41 10.92
N ARG A 97 -16.19 -16.59 11.51
CA ARG A 97 -15.93 -16.22 12.93
C ARG A 97 -15.86 -14.70 13.12
N PRO A 98 -16.20 -14.16 14.31
CA PRO A 98 -16.20 -12.72 14.59
C PRO A 98 -14.88 -12.01 14.25
N CYS A 99 -13.73 -12.65 14.51
CA CYS A 99 -12.43 -12.09 14.15
C CYS A 99 -12.25 -11.97 12.61
N ASP A 100 -12.83 -12.87 11.82
CA ASP A 100 -12.81 -12.77 10.35
C ASP A 100 -13.82 -11.73 9.85
N VAL A 101 -14.98 -11.60 10.50
CA VAL A 101 -15.96 -10.53 10.25
C VAL A 101 -15.34 -9.15 10.52
N SER A 102 -14.64 -9.01 11.65
CA SER A 102 -13.92 -7.76 11.96
C SER A 102 -12.78 -7.46 10.98
N ALA A 103 -12.10 -8.50 10.46
CA ALA A 103 -11.12 -8.31 9.38
C ALA A 103 -11.76 -7.77 8.11
N LEU A 104 -12.98 -8.19 7.81
CA LEU A 104 -13.73 -7.73 6.63
C LEU A 104 -14.01 -6.22 6.69
N GLU A 105 -14.34 -5.67 7.87
CA GLU A 105 -14.54 -4.22 8.03
C GLU A 105 -13.28 -3.41 7.65
N TYR A 106 -12.08 -3.91 8.02
CA TYR A 106 -10.83 -3.29 7.59
C TYR A 106 -10.61 -3.45 6.08
N LEU A 107 -10.91 -4.62 5.50
CA LEU A 107 -10.75 -4.86 4.07
C LEU A 107 -11.71 -4.00 3.23
N ASP A 108 -12.95 -3.79 3.71
CA ASP A 108 -13.91 -2.89 3.07
C ASP A 108 -13.36 -1.46 3.05
N ASP A 109 -12.88 -0.91 4.18
CA ASP A 109 -12.26 0.41 4.21
C ASP A 109 -11.00 0.49 3.31
N PHE A 110 -10.21 -0.57 3.27
CA PHE A 110 -8.99 -0.61 2.48
C PHE A 110 -9.27 -0.68 0.97
N TYR A 111 -10.18 -1.54 0.53
CA TYR A 111 -10.42 -1.77 -0.91
C TYR A 111 -11.51 -0.87 -1.50
N LEU A 112 -12.51 -0.45 -0.71
CA LEU A 112 -13.63 0.37 -1.17
C LEU A 112 -13.43 1.87 -0.88
N GLY A 113 -12.31 2.27 -0.25
CA GLY A 113 -11.97 3.67 0.03
C GLY A 113 -11.58 4.47 -1.21
N GLU A 114 -10.69 5.47 -1.05
CA GLU A 114 -10.33 6.48 -2.05
C GLU A 114 -10.06 5.92 -3.45
N TYR A 115 -9.31 4.81 -3.53
CA TYR A 115 -9.05 4.08 -4.77
C TYR A 115 -9.81 2.76 -4.74
N ARG A 116 -11.06 2.78 -5.20
CA ARG A 116 -11.93 1.61 -5.15
C ARG A 116 -11.44 0.50 -6.06
N ASP A 117 -11.20 -0.68 -5.47
CA ASP A 117 -10.80 -1.88 -6.20
C ASP A 117 -12.03 -2.56 -6.80
N ILE A 118 -12.13 -2.60 -8.12
CA ILE A 118 -13.30 -3.13 -8.82
C ILE A 118 -13.48 -4.64 -8.57
N ASN A 119 -12.40 -5.42 -8.56
CA ASN A 119 -12.47 -6.87 -8.38
C ASN A 119 -12.99 -7.22 -6.97
N TYR A 120 -12.48 -6.52 -5.94
CA TYR A 120 -12.99 -6.66 -4.58
C TYR A 120 -14.43 -6.20 -4.46
N SER A 121 -14.78 -5.05 -5.04
CA SER A 121 -16.13 -4.50 -5.00
C SER A 121 -17.18 -5.47 -5.55
N MET A 122 -16.94 -6.01 -6.74
CA MET A 122 -17.86 -6.95 -7.39
C MET A 122 -18.06 -8.22 -6.55
N ARG A 123 -16.99 -8.77 -5.95
CA ARG A 123 -17.11 -9.92 -5.07
C ARG A 123 -17.84 -9.58 -3.77
N ARG A 124 -17.56 -8.41 -3.19
CA ARG A 124 -18.20 -7.97 -1.94
C ARG A 124 -19.71 -7.75 -2.12
N GLU A 125 -20.12 -7.27 -3.29
CA GLU A 125 -21.52 -7.12 -3.67
C GLU A 125 -22.22 -8.48 -3.83
N ALA A 126 -21.53 -9.48 -4.40
CA ALA A 126 -22.08 -10.81 -4.64
C ALA A 126 -22.11 -11.71 -3.38
N VAL A 127 -21.37 -11.36 -2.30
CA VAL A 127 -21.25 -12.20 -1.12
C VAL A 127 -22.20 -11.78 -0.01
N THR A 128 -22.87 -12.78 0.58
CA THR A 128 -23.66 -12.66 1.81
C THR A 128 -22.92 -13.34 2.96
N ILE A 129 -22.73 -12.64 4.07
CA ILE A 129 -21.95 -13.08 5.24
C ILE A 129 -22.88 -13.64 6.31
N VAL A 130 -22.75 -14.93 6.56
CA VAL A 130 -23.42 -15.61 7.68
C VAL A 130 -22.36 -15.97 8.71
N GLY A 131 -22.25 -15.13 9.75
CA GLY A 131 -21.30 -15.30 10.82
C GLY A 131 -21.76 -16.32 11.87
N MET A 132 -20.82 -16.82 12.66
CA MET A 132 -21.10 -17.69 13.80
C MET A 132 -20.22 -17.29 14.98
N ASN A 133 -20.85 -16.85 16.08
CA ASN A 133 -20.16 -16.44 17.31
C ASN A 133 -19.33 -17.58 17.93
N CYS A 134 -18.25 -17.23 18.63
CA CYS A 134 -17.36 -18.18 19.29
C CYS A 134 -17.70 -18.30 20.76
N ARG A 135 -17.89 -19.52 21.26
CA ARG A 135 -18.03 -19.80 22.70
C ARG A 135 -16.71 -20.21 23.35
N THR A 136 -15.87 -20.91 22.62
CA THR A 136 -14.60 -21.45 23.14
C THR A 136 -13.41 -20.94 22.33
N PRO A 137 -12.40 -20.32 22.96
CA PRO A 137 -11.20 -19.86 22.28
C PRO A 137 -10.25 -21.03 21.96
N GLY A 138 -9.52 -20.91 20.86
CA GLY A 138 -8.34 -21.74 20.64
C GLY A 138 -7.15 -21.27 21.49
N LYS A 139 -6.13 -22.12 21.61
CA LYS A 139 -4.92 -21.84 22.41
C LYS A 139 -4.19 -20.55 22.01
N SER A 140 -4.27 -20.19 20.74
CA SER A 140 -3.60 -19.01 20.19
C SER A 140 -4.52 -17.80 20.03
N CYS A 141 -5.83 -17.94 20.27
CA CYS A 141 -6.80 -16.86 20.13
C CYS A 141 -6.63 -15.78 21.21
N PHE A 142 -6.73 -14.52 20.81
CA PHE A 142 -6.71 -13.36 21.70
C PHE A 142 -7.61 -12.21 21.18
N CYS A 143 -8.65 -12.56 20.41
CA CYS A 143 -9.57 -11.58 19.80
C CYS A 143 -10.33 -10.75 20.84
N ALA A 144 -10.56 -11.26 22.04
CA ALA A 144 -11.14 -10.50 23.14
C ALA A 144 -10.24 -9.31 23.55
N ALA A 145 -8.91 -9.51 23.58
CA ALA A 145 -7.95 -8.44 23.87
C ALA A 145 -7.87 -7.40 22.77
N THR A 146 -8.11 -7.78 21.50
CA THR A 146 -8.16 -6.84 20.37
C THR A 146 -9.54 -6.19 20.18
N GLY A 147 -10.56 -6.65 20.90
CA GLY A 147 -11.94 -6.17 20.76
C GLY A 147 -12.61 -6.57 19.44
N THR A 148 -12.16 -7.67 18.81
CA THR A 148 -12.64 -8.16 17.50
C THR A 148 -13.39 -9.49 17.58
N GLY A 149 -13.72 -9.91 18.78
CA GLY A 149 -14.44 -11.13 19.13
C GLY A 149 -14.49 -11.29 20.65
N PRO A 150 -15.12 -12.36 21.15
CA PRO A 150 -15.68 -13.53 20.47
C PRO A 150 -17.05 -13.34 19.82
N PHE A 151 -17.69 -12.19 19.98
CA PHE A 151 -19.01 -11.86 19.46
C PHE A 151 -18.88 -10.67 18.52
N ALA A 152 -19.40 -10.78 17.29
CA ALA A 152 -19.43 -9.67 16.35
C ALA A 152 -20.62 -8.73 16.64
N ARG A 153 -20.44 -7.43 16.36
CA ARG A 153 -21.47 -6.40 16.53
C ARG A 153 -21.95 -5.81 15.19
N SER A 154 -21.17 -5.99 14.15
CA SER A 154 -21.39 -5.45 12.80
C SER A 154 -20.61 -6.27 11.77
N GLY A 155 -20.78 -5.94 10.48
CA GLY A 155 -20.01 -6.53 9.39
C GLY A 155 -20.54 -7.87 8.87
N PHE A 156 -21.72 -8.30 9.31
CA PHE A 156 -22.40 -9.53 8.88
C PHE A 156 -23.82 -9.23 8.33
N ASP A 157 -24.34 -10.15 7.56
CA ASP A 157 -25.73 -10.12 7.10
C ASP A 157 -26.64 -10.93 8.04
N LEU A 158 -26.17 -12.12 8.46
CA LEU A 158 -26.74 -12.91 9.54
C LEU A 158 -25.65 -13.28 10.56
N MET A 159 -25.99 -13.30 11.86
CA MET A 159 -25.10 -13.79 12.91
C MET A 159 -25.78 -14.87 13.72
N LEU A 160 -25.20 -16.04 13.74
CA LEU A 160 -25.66 -17.22 14.47
C LEU A 160 -24.91 -17.37 15.79
N THR A 161 -25.64 -17.79 16.84
CA THR A 161 -25.04 -18.17 18.12
C THR A 161 -25.67 -19.47 18.60
N LEU A 162 -24.87 -20.53 18.64
CA LEU A 162 -25.30 -21.86 19.05
C LEU A 162 -25.35 -21.96 20.59
N ASP A 163 -26.42 -22.50 21.13
CA ASP A 163 -26.60 -22.78 22.57
C ASP A 163 -27.37 -24.07 22.77
N GLY A 164 -26.67 -25.19 22.86
CA GLY A 164 -27.27 -26.52 22.94
C GLY A 164 -28.17 -26.80 21.75
N ASP A 165 -29.44 -27.05 22.01
CA ASP A 165 -30.47 -27.35 21.00
C ASP A 165 -31.13 -26.11 20.39
N LEU A 166 -30.61 -24.92 20.70
CA LEU A 166 -31.10 -23.64 20.18
C LEU A 166 -30.02 -22.88 19.44
N CYS A 167 -30.41 -22.29 18.33
CA CYS A 167 -29.57 -21.33 17.59
C CYS A 167 -30.27 -19.97 17.56
N TRP A 168 -29.63 -18.96 18.12
CA TRP A 168 -30.06 -17.58 18.04
C TRP A 168 -29.52 -16.93 16.76
N VAL A 169 -30.35 -16.15 16.07
CA VAL A 169 -30.04 -15.54 14.78
C VAL A 169 -30.34 -14.05 14.83
N GLU A 170 -29.35 -13.23 14.58
CA GLU A 170 -29.48 -11.80 14.36
C GLU A 170 -29.36 -11.52 12.85
N CYS A 171 -30.39 -10.89 12.29
CA CYS A 171 -30.43 -10.43 10.88
C CYS A 171 -30.19 -8.94 10.85
N ALA A 172 -29.10 -8.51 10.18
CA ALA A 172 -28.63 -7.13 10.23
C ALA A 172 -28.82 -6.34 8.92
N THR A 173 -29.09 -7.02 7.79
CA THR A 173 -29.14 -6.38 6.46
C THR A 173 -30.23 -6.97 5.58
N ASP A 174 -30.58 -6.26 4.49
CA ASP A 174 -31.54 -6.73 3.49
C ASP A 174 -31.09 -8.06 2.83
N LYS A 175 -29.79 -8.30 2.68
CA LYS A 175 -29.26 -9.59 2.21
C LYS A 175 -29.58 -10.72 3.20
N GLY A 176 -29.45 -10.43 4.49
CA GLY A 176 -29.86 -11.35 5.56
C GLY A 176 -31.35 -11.62 5.54
N GLU A 177 -32.18 -10.58 5.41
CA GLU A 177 -33.64 -10.73 5.29
C GLU A 177 -34.04 -11.58 4.08
N SER A 178 -33.35 -11.39 2.95
CA SER A 178 -33.58 -12.20 1.75
C SER A 178 -33.27 -13.69 2.01
N LEU A 179 -32.19 -14.03 2.71
CA LEU A 179 -31.85 -15.40 3.06
C LEU A 179 -32.86 -16.01 4.03
N VAL A 180 -33.31 -15.26 5.05
CA VAL A 180 -34.36 -15.69 5.98
C VAL A 180 -35.66 -15.94 5.23
N GLY A 181 -36.04 -15.04 4.31
CA GLY A 181 -37.26 -15.17 3.49
C GLY A 181 -37.28 -16.42 2.60
N GLN A 182 -36.12 -16.81 2.04
CA GLN A 182 -36.00 -18.04 1.23
C GLN A 182 -36.23 -19.33 2.04
N ALA A 183 -36.09 -19.27 3.36
CA ALA A 183 -36.12 -20.45 4.23
C ALA A 183 -36.87 -20.18 5.54
N MET A 184 -37.91 -19.35 5.50
CA MET A 184 -38.64 -18.86 6.70
C MET A 184 -39.20 -19.97 7.58
N VAL A 185 -39.43 -21.15 7.03
CA VAL A 185 -39.94 -22.33 7.76
C VAL A 185 -39.01 -22.76 8.92
N PHE A 186 -37.73 -22.44 8.84
CA PHE A 186 -36.75 -22.78 9.88
C PHE A 186 -36.64 -21.72 10.98
N PHE A 187 -37.16 -20.50 10.76
CA PHE A 187 -36.96 -19.36 11.67
C PHE A 187 -38.22 -19.07 12.49
N ARG A 188 -38.01 -18.82 13.78
CA ARG A 188 -39.06 -18.38 14.73
C ARG A 188 -38.71 -16.98 15.21
N PRO A 189 -39.52 -15.96 14.96
CA PRO A 189 -39.27 -14.58 15.41
C PRO A 189 -39.17 -14.48 16.93
N VAL A 190 -38.22 -13.65 17.41
CA VAL A 190 -38.05 -13.31 18.82
C VAL A 190 -37.82 -11.80 18.95
N THR A 191 -37.93 -11.30 20.18
CA THR A 191 -37.66 -9.88 20.44
C THR A 191 -36.17 -9.61 20.60
N GLU A 192 -35.75 -8.40 20.26
CA GLU A 192 -34.36 -7.95 20.49
C GLU A 192 -33.98 -8.06 21.95
N ALA A 193 -34.86 -7.66 22.86
CA ALA A 193 -34.62 -7.73 24.30
C ALA A 193 -34.28 -9.15 24.78
N ALA A 194 -34.95 -10.16 24.26
CA ALA A 194 -34.69 -11.56 24.60
C ALA A 194 -33.29 -11.99 24.12
N LEU A 195 -32.92 -11.66 22.88
CA LEU A 195 -31.59 -11.97 22.34
C LEU A 195 -30.50 -11.25 23.14
N ARG A 196 -30.63 -9.93 23.35
CA ARG A 196 -29.60 -9.13 24.04
C ARG A 196 -29.37 -9.53 25.48
N ALA A 197 -30.44 -9.86 26.23
CA ALA A 197 -30.33 -10.37 27.60
C ALA A 197 -29.53 -11.66 27.63
N TRP A 198 -29.90 -12.63 26.78
CA TRP A 198 -29.22 -13.91 26.72
C TRP A 198 -27.76 -13.78 26.24
N LEU A 199 -27.47 -12.99 25.17
CA LEU A 199 -26.11 -12.74 24.69
C LEU A 199 -25.22 -12.10 25.74
N GLY A 200 -25.76 -11.17 26.56
CA GLY A 200 -25.01 -10.49 27.61
C GLY A 200 -24.50 -11.43 28.68
N GLU A 201 -25.29 -12.41 29.07
CA GLU A 201 -24.90 -13.48 30.02
C GLU A 201 -23.82 -14.37 29.38
N LEU A 202 -24.06 -14.86 28.17
CA LEU A 202 -23.12 -15.71 27.44
C LEU A 202 -21.76 -15.04 27.20
N GLU A 203 -21.75 -13.76 26.83
CA GLU A 203 -20.50 -13.02 26.65
C GLU A 203 -19.68 -12.89 27.93
N LYS A 204 -20.34 -12.68 29.06
CA LYS A 204 -19.68 -12.59 30.36
C LYS A 204 -18.96 -13.90 30.67
N ASP A 205 -19.66 -15.02 30.50
CA ASP A 205 -19.10 -16.36 30.76
C ASP A 205 -17.94 -16.70 29.82
N CYS A 206 -18.02 -16.28 28.53
CA CYS A 206 -17.00 -16.57 27.56
C CYS A 206 -15.74 -15.71 27.72
N ARG A 207 -15.85 -14.44 28.14
CA ARG A 207 -14.71 -13.50 28.20
C ARG A 207 -13.57 -13.99 29.10
N ASP A 208 -13.88 -14.61 30.22
CA ASP A 208 -12.88 -15.06 31.16
C ASP A 208 -12.05 -16.24 30.65
N SER A 209 -12.55 -16.96 29.66
CA SER A 209 -11.83 -18.07 29.01
C SER A 209 -10.78 -17.60 27.98
N PHE A 210 -10.82 -16.32 27.55
CA PHE A 210 -9.89 -15.77 26.56
C PHE A 210 -8.62 -15.21 27.20
N GLN A 211 -7.50 -15.31 26.50
CA GLN A 211 -6.22 -14.79 26.98
C GLN A 211 -6.26 -13.28 27.17
N LYS A 212 -5.73 -12.84 28.31
CA LYS A 212 -5.52 -11.43 28.62
C LYS A 212 -4.18 -10.98 28.05
N LEU A 213 -4.17 -9.80 27.43
CA LEU A 213 -2.97 -9.09 26.98
C LEU A 213 -2.96 -7.70 27.61
N PRO A 214 -1.80 -7.01 27.65
CA PRO A 214 -1.77 -5.59 27.93
C PRO A 214 -2.73 -4.82 26.99
N ASP A 215 -3.20 -3.66 27.43
CA ASP A 215 -4.06 -2.81 26.62
C ASP A 215 -3.40 -2.46 25.30
N LEU A 216 -4.17 -2.47 24.20
CA LEU A 216 -3.62 -2.19 22.86
C LEU A 216 -3.05 -0.78 22.73
N SER A 217 -3.53 0.19 23.51
CA SER A 217 -2.97 1.55 23.54
C SER A 217 -1.57 1.55 24.17
N GLN A 218 -1.36 0.75 25.21
CA GLN A 218 -0.05 0.54 25.83
C GLN A 218 0.90 -0.19 24.87
N ILE A 219 0.43 -1.26 24.23
CA ILE A 219 1.20 -2.01 23.21
C ILE A 219 1.65 -1.07 22.09
N ARG A 220 0.74 -0.23 21.58
CA ARG A 220 1.07 0.73 20.52
C ARG A 220 2.17 1.69 20.96
N THR A 221 2.03 2.29 22.14
CA THR A 221 3.01 3.24 22.67
C THR A 221 4.36 2.57 22.91
N ALA A 222 4.38 1.41 23.56
CA ALA A 222 5.59 0.64 23.81
C ALA A 222 6.31 0.24 22.51
N LEU A 223 5.58 -0.22 21.48
CA LEU A 223 6.16 -0.59 20.18
C LEU A 223 6.75 0.61 19.44
N LEU A 224 6.15 1.80 19.54
CA LEU A 224 6.72 3.02 18.97
C LEU A 224 8.00 3.44 19.69
N GLN A 225 8.08 3.31 21.01
CA GLN A 225 9.27 3.58 21.80
C GLN A 225 10.34 2.50 21.59
N GLY A 226 9.92 1.24 21.57
CA GLY A 226 10.77 0.06 21.32
C GLY A 226 11.01 -0.23 19.84
N PHE A 227 11.00 0.80 18.97
CA PHE A 227 11.23 0.59 17.54
C PHE A 227 12.59 -0.11 17.28
N ASP A 228 13.61 0.23 18.05
CA ASP A 228 14.96 -0.37 17.97
C ASP A 228 15.24 -1.38 19.10
N HIS A 229 14.19 -1.97 19.68
CA HIS A 229 14.29 -2.95 20.75
C HIS A 229 15.09 -4.20 20.31
N PRO A 230 15.99 -4.76 21.17
CA PRO A 230 16.81 -5.95 20.84
C PRO A 230 16.01 -7.17 20.40
N VAL A 231 14.76 -7.32 20.83
CA VAL A 231 13.87 -8.44 20.47
C VAL A 231 13.78 -8.67 18.96
N TRP A 232 13.91 -7.62 18.15
CA TRP A 232 13.86 -7.75 16.69
C TRP A 232 15.05 -8.54 16.13
N GLU A 233 16.25 -8.32 16.68
CA GLU A 233 17.44 -9.10 16.30
C GLU A 233 17.42 -10.50 16.91
N GLU A 234 16.86 -10.68 18.10
CA GLU A 234 16.73 -11.98 18.78
C GLU A 234 15.81 -12.95 18.02
N ILE A 235 14.72 -12.45 17.45
CA ILE A 235 13.75 -13.26 16.67
C ILE A 235 14.29 -13.57 15.27
N THR A 236 15.15 -12.72 14.73
CA THR A 236 15.61 -12.81 13.35
C THR A 236 16.28 -14.12 12.98
N PRO A 237 17.15 -14.74 13.80
CA PRO A 237 17.74 -16.05 13.49
C PRO A 237 16.70 -17.16 13.34
N THR A 238 15.66 -17.17 14.17
CA THR A 238 14.63 -18.22 14.16
C THR A 238 13.64 -18.09 13.00
N CYS A 239 13.37 -16.86 12.53
CA CYS A 239 12.46 -16.63 11.41
C CYS A 239 13.05 -17.14 10.08
N ILE A 240 12.47 -18.14 9.46
CA ILE A 240 12.90 -18.68 8.16
C ILE A 240 12.29 -17.94 6.96
N ARG A 241 11.49 -16.90 7.18
CA ARG A 241 10.80 -16.11 6.14
C ARG A 241 9.89 -16.94 5.22
N CYS A 242 9.25 -17.99 5.75
CA CYS A 242 8.36 -18.87 4.99
C CYS A 242 7.05 -18.20 4.53
N THR A 243 6.77 -16.98 4.96
CA THR A 243 5.55 -16.19 4.66
C THR A 243 4.23 -16.76 5.22
N GLY A 244 4.22 -17.91 5.88
CA GLY A 244 3.02 -18.54 6.44
C GLY A 244 2.18 -17.60 7.29
N CYS A 245 2.83 -16.79 8.16
CA CYS A 245 2.15 -15.82 9.02
C CYS A 245 1.41 -14.70 8.27
N THR A 246 1.76 -14.40 7.03
CA THR A 246 1.06 -13.43 6.18
C THR A 246 0.03 -14.10 5.28
N ALA A 247 0.28 -15.34 4.87
CA ALA A 247 -0.63 -16.13 4.06
C ALA A 247 -1.96 -16.40 4.78
N VAL A 248 -1.90 -16.77 6.08
CA VAL A 248 -3.10 -17.07 6.89
C VAL A 248 -3.69 -15.85 7.60
N CYS A 249 -3.14 -14.66 7.39
CA CYS A 249 -3.62 -13.46 8.08
C CYS A 249 -4.78 -12.82 7.32
N PRO A 250 -5.97 -12.66 7.93
CA PRO A 250 -7.14 -12.11 7.25
C PRO A 250 -7.02 -10.61 6.92
N THR A 251 -6.10 -9.89 7.55
CA THR A 251 -5.85 -8.47 7.32
C THR A 251 -4.57 -8.19 6.50
N CYS A 252 -3.93 -9.22 5.90
CA CYS A 252 -2.79 -9.01 5.01
C CYS A 252 -3.26 -8.77 3.58
N THR A 253 -2.91 -7.59 3.04
CA THR A 253 -3.37 -7.08 1.74
C THR A 253 -2.25 -6.95 0.71
N CYS A 254 -1.02 -7.33 1.05
CA CYS A 254 0.13 -7.19 0.14
C CYS A 254 -0.03 -8.05 -1.12
N PHE A 255 0.27 -7.45 -2.27
CA PHE A 255 0.22 -8.14 -3.56
C PHE A 255 1.30 -7.62 -4.51
N GLN A 256 1.59 -8.40 -5.54
CA GLN A 256 2.42 -8.01 -6.67
C GLN A 256 1.71 -8.22 -8.00
N PHE A 257 2.29 -7.68 -9.08
CA PHE A 257 1.80 -7.85 -10.43
C PHE A 257 2.69 -8.82 -11.22
N ASN A 258 2.06 -9.74 -11.92
CA ASN A 258 2.69 -10.60 -12.91
C ASN A 258 2.14 -10.28 -14.31
N GLU A 259 3.04 -10.24 -15.30
CA GLU A 259 2.67 -10.15 -16.69
C GLU A 259 2.62 -11.56 -17.29
N GLU A 260 1.48 -11.93 -17.82
CA GLU A 260 1.28 -13.19 -18.53
C GLU A 260 1.05 -12.90 -20.02
N ARG A 261 2.01 -13.26 -20.86
CA ARG A 261 1.83 -13.25 -22.30
C ARG A 261 1.03 -14.48 -22.72
N LEU A 262 -0.04 -14.28 -23.50
CA LEU A 262 -0.84 -15.34 -24.07
C LEU A 262 -0.29 -15.74 -25.44
N ASP A 263 0.15 -14.72 -26.21
CA ASP A 263 0.82 -14.88 -27.50
C ASP A 263 1.74 -13.68 -27.79
N ALA A 264 2.14 -13.48 -29.06
CA ALA A 264 3.01 -12.38 -29.46
C ALA A 264 2.34 -10.99 -29.36
N GLN A 265 1.00 -10.95 -29.42
CA GLN A 265 0.22 -9.72 -29.55
C GLN A 265 -0.80 -9.53 -28.43
N SER A 266 -0.91 -10.48 -27.51
CA SER A 266 -1.87 -10.41 -26.41
C SER A 266 -1.29 -10.90 -25.09
N GLY A 267 -1.95 -10.46 -24.00
CA GLY A 267 -1.59 -10.86 -22.66
C GLY A 267 -2.49 -10.26 -21.61
N ARG A 268 -2.12 -10.51 -20.36
CA ARG A 268 -2.84 -9.98 -19.21
C ARG A 268 -1.89 -9.66 -18.06
N ARG A 269 -2.27 -8.67 -17.27
CA ARG A 269 -1.67 -8.43 -15.97
C ARG A 269 -2.51 -9.07 -14.90
N VAL A 270 -1.88 -9.85 -14.06
CA VAL A 270 -2.53 -10.48 -12.91
C VAL A 270 -1.96 -9.94 -11.60
N ARG A 271 -2.83 -9.71 -10.63
CA ARG A 271 -2.46 -9.48 -9.25
C ARG A 271 -2.33 -10.83 -8.55
N VAL A 272 -1.23 -11.04 -7.84
CA VAL A 272 -1.02 -12.22 -7.00
C VAL A 272 -0.67 -11.81 -5.58
N LYS A 273 -1.13 -12.57 -4.58
CA LYS A 273 -0.81 -12.32 -3.16
C LYS A 273 0.71 -12.33 -2.96
N ASP A 274 1.24 -11.35 -2.22
CA ASP A 274 2.65 -11.24 -1.87
C ASP A 274 2.80 -11.06 -0.35
N SER A 275 4.03 -10.97 0.11
CA SER A 275 4.34 -10.87 1.53
C SER A 275 5.43 -9.85 1.81
N CYS A 276 5.19 -8.96 2.78
CA CYS A 276 6.21 -8.06 3.30
C CYS A 276 7.42 -8.80 3.90
N GLN A 277 7.34 -10.12 4.05
CA GLN A 277 8.42 -10.99 4.54
C GLN A 277 9.33 -11.51 3.41
N THR A 278 8.96 -11.37 2.14
CA THR A 278 9.83 -11.80 1.02
C THR A 278 11.06 -10.88 0.90
N ALA A 279 12.20 -11.46 0.54
CA ALA A 279 13.47 -10.73 0.47
C ALA A 279 13.48 -9.62 -0.59
N GLY A 280 12.64 -9.74 -1.63
CA GLY A 280 12.54 -8.78 -2.71
C GLY A 280 11.45 -7.72 -2.55
N PHE A 281 10.65 -7.77 -1.49
CA PHE A 281 9.44 -6.96 -1.35
C PHE A 281 9.71 -5.45 -1.47
N THR A 282 10.74 -4.94 -0.79
CA THR A 282 11.14 -3.52 -0.83
C THR A 282 12.37 -3.24 -1.70
N ARG A 283 12.83 -4.23 -2.48
CA ARG A 283 14.01 -4.09 -3.33
C ARG A 283 13.78 -3.07 -4.42
N ASN A 284 14.54 -1.99 -4.40
CA ASN A 284 14.49 -0.93 -5.41
C ASN A 284 15.52 -1.14 -6.54
N ALA A 285 15.66 -0.16 -7.43
CA ALA A 285 16.64 -0.17 -8.51
C ALA A 285 18.06 -0.34 -7.95
N GLY A 286 18.93 -1.01 -8.74
CA GLY A 286 20.31 -1.31 -8.31
C GLY A 286 20.43 -2.40 -7.26
N TRP A 287 19.37 -3.20 -7.02
CA TRP A 287 19.32 -4.35 -6.11
C TRP A 287 19.46 -4.00 -4.62
N HIS A 288 19.41 -2.72 -4.27
CA HIS A 288 19.37 -2.31 -2.89
C HIS A 288 18.04 -2.69 -2.24
N ASN A 289 18.12 -3.38 -1.09
CA ASN A 289 16.95 -3.67 -0.27
C ASN A 289 17.09 -2.89 1.04
N PRO A 290 16.32 -1.81 1.23
CA PRO A 290 16.44 -0.98 2.43
C PRO A 290 16.02 -1.73 3.70
N ARG A 291 15.19 -2.78 3.56
CA ARG A 291 14.67 -3.55 4.71
C ARG A 291 15.50 -4.80 4.97
N SER A 292 16.23 -4.81 6.10
CA SER A 292 16.91 -6.00 6.63
C SER A 292 15.92 -7.11 7.00
N LYS A 293 16.41 -8.28 7.38
CA LYS A 293 15.56 -9.38 7.86
C LYS A 293 14.86 -9.00 9.16
N ALA A 294 15.55 -8.38 10.11
CA ALA A 294 14.99 -7.90 11.38
C ALA A 294 13.94 -6.81 11.13
N ALA A 295 14.25 -5.85 10.27
CA ALA A 295 13.33 -4.80 9.87
C ALA A 295 12.06 -5.36 9.19
N ALA A 296 12.14 -6.45 8.43
CA ALA A 296 10.96 -7.09 7.84
C ALA A 296 10.06 -7.75 8.91
N VAL A 297 10.65 -8.42 9.91
CA VAL A 297 9.90 -9.00 11.03
C VAL A 297 9.25 -7.88 11.86
N ARG A 298 10.02 -6.87 12.24
CA ARG A 298 9.54 -5.68 12.94
C ARG A 298 8.38 -5.02 12.19
N HIS A 299 8.57 -4.74 10.89
CA HIS A 299 7.53 -4.12 10.06
C HIS A 299 6.20 -4.88 10.10
N ARG A 300 6.23 -6.23 10.03
CA ARG A 300 5.00 -7.03 10.11
C ARG A 300 4.29 -6.83 11.45
N ILE A 301 5.01 -6.85 12.57
CA ILE A 301 4.42 -6.67 13.90
C ILE A 301 3.87 -5.25 14.05
N MET A 302 4.67 -4.25 13.69
CA MET A 302 4.28 -2.84 13.70
C MET A 302 3.06 -2.58 12.80
N ASP A 303 3.02 -3.20 11.61
CA ASP A 303 1.88 -3.07 10.69
C ASP A 303 0.57 -3.53 11.34
N LYS A 304 0.59 -4.67 12.05
CA LYS A 304 -0.58 -5.25 12.69
C LYS A 304 -1.03 -4.53 13.97
N LEU A 305 -0.10 -4.02 14.75
CA LEU A 305 -0.40 -3.46 16.07
C LEU A 305 -0.35 -1.92 16.14
N VAL A 306 0.21 -1.28 15.09
CA VAL A 306 0.41 0.17 15.05
C VAL A 306 -0.09 0.78 13.73
N TYR A 307 0.56 0.48 12.59
CA TYR A 307 0.43 1.27 11.37
C TYR A 307 -0.96 1.22 10.73
N ILE A 308 -1.63 0.07 10.73
CA ILE A 308 -3.00 -0.04 10.20
C ILE A 308 -3.96 0.78 11.06
N GLN A 309 -3.81 0.72 12.38
CA GLN A 309 -4.67 1.50 13.28
C GLN A 309 -4.44 3.00 13.11
N ASP A 310 -3.19 3.43 12.98
CA ASP A 310 -2.83 4.85 12.79
C ASP A 310 -3.40 5.40 11.48
N ARG A 311 -3.45 4.56 10.43
CA ARG A 311 -3.90 5.01 9.10
C ARG A 311 -5.40 4.88 8.87
N PHE A 312 -6.03 3.80 9.35
CA PHE A 312 -7.42 3.47 9.02
C PHE A 312 -8.36 3.57 10.23
N GLY A 313 -7.84 3.78 11.43
CA GLY A 313 -8.65 3.71 12.66
C GLY A 313 -9.19 2.32 12.96
N LYS A 314 -8.78 1.28 12.22
CA LYS A 314 -9.23 -0.10 12.33
C LYS A 314 -8.17 -1.01 12.92
N LYS A 315 -8.58 -2.16 13.44
CA LYS A 315 -7.65 -3.14 13.99
C LYS A 315 -6.87 -3.85 12.90
N GLY A 316 -5.55 -3.69 12.90
CA GLY A 316 -4.65 -4.42 11.99
C GLY A 316 -4.44 -5.87 12.39
N CYS A 317 -4.55 -6.18 13.70
CA CYS A 317 -4.58 -7.54 14.23
C CYS A 317 -5.95 -7.83 14.84
N VAL A 318 -6.59 -8.89 14.37
CA VAL A 318 -7.90 -9.36 14.85
C VAL A 318 -7.78 -10.49 15.88
N GLY A 319 -6.60 -10.77 16.42
CA GLY A 319 -6.39 -11.73 17.49
C GLY A 319 -6.78 -13.18 17.18
N CYS A 320 -6.90 -13.56 15.91
CA CYS A 320 -7.35 -14.90 15.52
C CYS A 320 -6.36 -16.03 15.81
N GLY A 321 -5.08 -15.74 16.05
CA GLY A 321 -4.05 -16.72 16.40
C GLY A 321 -3.45 -17.53 15.25
N ARG A 322 -4.03 -17.55 14.03
CA ARG A 322 -3.55 -18.38 12.91
C ARG A 322 -2.06 -18.23 12.61
N CYS A 323 -1.53 -16.99 12.71
CA CYS A 323 -0.11 -16.74 12.44
C CYS A 323 0.83 -17.35 13.49
N ILE A 324 0.34 -17.64 14.69
CA ILE A 324 1.06 -18.33 15.76
C ILE A 324 1.06 -19.82 15.45
N ASP A 325 -0.13 -20.37 15.14
CA ASP A 325 -0.32 -21.80 14.89
C ASP A 325 0.44 -22.29 13.64
N VAL A 326 0.53 -21.48 12.59
CA VAL A 326 1.22 -21.83 11.34
C VAL A 326 2.74 -21.66 11.41
N CYS A 327 3.27 -20.98 12.44
CA CYS A 327 4.69 -20.63 12.48
C CYS A 327 5.57 -21.82 12.90
N PRO A 328 6.40 -22.40 12.00
CA PRO A 328 7.25 -23.54 12.36
C PRO A 328 8.36 -23.16 13.35
N ALA A 329 8.67 -21.86 13.49
CA ALA A 329 9.65 -21.31 14.43
C ALA A 329 9.03 -20.88 15.77
N GLY A 330 7.71 -21.06 15.96
CA GLY A 330 7.03 -20.71 17.22
C GLY A 330 7.00 -19.22 17.54
N ILE A 331 7.12 -18.35 16.54
CA ILE A 331 7.09 -16.90 16.75
C ILE A 331 5.67 -16.46 17.12
N ASP A 332 5.54 -15.88 18.32
CA ASP A 332 4.25 -15.47 18.89
C ASP A 332 4.20 -13.94 19.06
N ILE A 333 3.31 -13.29 18.29
CA ILE A 333 3.11 -11.83 18.33
C ILE A 333 2.71 -11.32 19.71
N ARG A 334 2.03 -12.15 20.52
CA ARG A 334 1.60 -11.80 21.89
C ARG A 334 2.80 -11.67 22.81
N LYS A 335 3.72 -12.65 22.75
CA LYS A 335 4.95 -12.66 23.55
C LYS A 335 5.85 -11.47 23.20
N ILE A 336 5.98 -11.16 21.90
CA ILE A 336 6.75 -10.01 21.43
C ILE A 336 6.17 -8.72 21.99
N ALA A 337 4.84 -8.53 21.86
CA ALA A 337 4.17 -7.34 22.38
C ALA A 337 4.34 -7.21 23.90
N ASP A 338 4.20 -8.30 24.62
CA ASP A 338 4.36 -8.35 26.09
C ASP A 338 5.79 -8.02 26.53
N THR A 339 6.81 -8.56 25.82
CA THR A 339 8.23 -8.24 26.07
C THR A 339 8.48 -6.74 25.90
N VAL A 340 8.06 -6.16 24.75
CA VAL A 340 8.30 -4.74 24.48
C VAL A 340 7.56 -3.84 25.47
N VAL A 341 6.33 -4.20 25.89
CA VAL A 341 5.58 -3.43 26.91
C VAL A 341 6.28 -3.43 28.26
N LYS A 342 6.91 -4.56 28.65
CA LYS A 342 7.66 -4.65 29.92
C LYS A 342 8.93 -3.82 29.93
N ASP A 343 9.63 -3.81 28.80
CA ASP A 343 10.95 -3.17 28.69
C ASP A 343 10.88 -1.70 28.27
N CYS A 344 9.79 -1.30 27.61
CA CYS A 344 9.51 0.06 27.17
C CYS A 344 8.17 0.56 27.73
N PRO A 345 8.09 0.85 29.05
CA PRO A 345 6.84 1.34 29.65
C PRO A 345 6.42 2.68 28.99
N PRO A 346 5.11 2.98 28.96
CA PRO A 346 4.54 4.07 28.15
C PRO A 346 4.89 5.51 28.58
N GLU A 347 5.87 5.71 29.46
CA GLU A 347 6.35 7.00 29.93
C GLU A 347 7.39 7.58 28.97
N GLY A 348 6.95 8.33 27.99
CA GLY A 348 7.82 9.05 27.04
C GLY A 348 7.20 9.07 25.63
N GLN A 349 6.82 10.24 25.14
CA GLN A 349 6.12 10.35 23.86
C GLN A 349 7.11 10.52 22.69
N ARG A 350 7.42 9.46 21.97
CA ARG A 350 7.73 9.60 20.53
C ARG A 350 6.43 9.95 19.84
N LYS A 351 6.24 11.22 19.44
CA LYS A 351 5.07 11.62 18.65
C LYS A 351 5.18 10.95 17.29
N PRO A 352 4.24 10.08 16.91
CA PRO A 352 4.19 9.61 15.52
C PRO A 352 3.95 10.80 14.60
N MET A 353 4.56 10.78 13.43
CA MET A 353 4.21 11.72 12.36
C MET A 353 2.70 11.63 12.12
N PRO A 354 1.96 12.74 12.10
CA PRO A 354 0.55 12.70 11.77
C PRO A 354 0.40 12.06 10.39
N VAL A 355 -0.18 10.87 10.35
CA VAL A 355 -0.68 10.31 9.10
C VAL A 355 -1.84 11.20 8.72
N SER A 356 -1.68 12.00 7.66
CA SER A 356 -2.85 12.63 7.04
C SER A 356 -3.71 11.48 6.52
N ILE A 357 -4.72 11.08 7.31
CA ILE A 357 -5.83 10.29 6.77
C ILE A 357 -6.41 11.20 5.69
N PRO A 358 -6.35 10.81 4.41
CA PRO A 358 -7.00 11.62 3.39
C PRO A 358 -8.44 11.78 3.83
N GLU A 359 -8.94 13.02 3.95
CA GLU A 359 -10.38 13.23 3.99
C GLU A 359 -10.95 12.36 2.87
N ARG A 360 -12.01 11.61 3.16
CA ARG A 360 -12.66 10.74 2.19
C ARG A 360 -13.08 11.59 0.99
N ALA A 361 -12.10 11.91 0.15
CA ALA A 361 -12.34 12.53 -1.13
C ALA A 361 -13.28 11.61 -1.88
N SER A 362 -14.33 12.19 -2.42
CA SER A 362 -15.39 11.52 -3.17
C SER A 362 -14.87 10.28 -3.88
N THR A 363 -15.43 9.13 -3.57
CA THR A 363 -15.14 7.83 -4.17
C THR A 363 -15.06 7.97 -5.68
N ARG A 364 -13.89 8.23 -6.24
CA ARG A 364 -13.64 8.09 -7.66
C ARG A 364 -13.67 6.60 -7.93
N ILE A 365 -14.80 6.13 -8.43
CA ILE A 365 -14.86 4.83 -9.09
C ILE A 365 -14.09 5.03 -10.38
N ASP A 366 -12.81 4.70 -10.38
CA ASP A 366 -12.05 4.55 -11.60
C ASP A 366 -12.06 3.06 -11.97
N PRO A 367 -12.91 2.64 -12.91
CA PRO A 367 -12.97 1.24 -13.34
C PRO A 367 -11.64 0.79 -13.96
N GLN A 368 -10.76 1.74 -14.27
CA GLN A 368 -9.47 1.52 -14.88
C GLN A 368 -8.28 1.69 -13.91
N LEU A 369 -8.52 1.63 -12.58
CA LEU A 369 -7.49 1.86 -11.56
C LEU A 369 -6.13 1.21 -11.84
N PHE A 370 -6.13 -0.01 -12.40
CA PHE A 370 -4.92 -0.75 -12.74
C PHE A 370 -4.69 -0.89 -14.25
N THR A 371 -5.59 -0.37 -15.09
CA THR A 371 -5.48 -0.45 -16.55
C THR A 371 -4.69 0.76 -17.07
N PRO A 372 -3.58 0.55 -17.80
CA PRO A 372 -2.80 1.66 -18.34
C PRO A 372 -3.46 2.25 -19.58
N TYR A 373 -3.39 3.56 -19.71
CA TYR A 373 -3.77 4.28 -20.93
C TYR A 373 -2.63 4.23 -21.94
N PRO A 374 -2.88 3.83 -23.20
CA PRO A 374 -1.87 3.79 -24.24
C PRO A 374 -1.32 5.18 -24.56
N ALA A 375 0.01 5.26 -24.69
CA ALA A 375 0.74 6.46 -25.09
C ALA A 375 1.84 6.09 -26.09
N ARG A 376 2.06 6.96 -27.08
CA ARG A 376 3.03 6.76 -28.15
C ARG A 376 4.34 7.48 -27.84
N ILE A 377 5.46 6.82 -28.07
CA ILE A 377 6.78 7.45 -28.03
C ILE A 377 6.93 8.34 -29.29
N VAL A 378 7.07 9.65 -29.09
CA VAL A 378 7.16 10.62 -30.17
C VAL A 378 8.59 11.09 -30.42
N ALA A 379 9.47 11.05 -29.40
CA ALA A 379 10.89 11.32 -29.54
C ALA A 379 11.70 10.56 -28.48
N ILE A 380 12.98 10.30 -28.81
CA ILE A 380 13.96 9.71 -27.89
C ILE A 380 15.25 10.51 -27.99
N HIS A 381 15.84 10.87 -26.85
CA HIS A 381 17.12 11.58 -26.77
C HIS A 381 18.06 10.80 -25.83
N ASP A 382 19.29 10.59 -26.28
CA ASP A 382 20.34 9.99 -25.44
C ASP A 382 20.96 11.09 -24.56
N GLU A 383 20.72 11.04 -23.25
CA GLU A 383 21.28 11.98 -22.26
C GLU A 383 22.68 11.55 -21.84
N THR A 384 22.84 10.24 -21.59
CA THR A 384 24.12 9.58 -21.30
C THR A 384 24.12 8.18 -21.94
N PRO A 385 25.24 7.43 -21.94
CA PRO A 385 25.27 6.07 -22.51
C PRO A 385 24.26 5.09 -21.90
N ASP A 386 23.81 5.33 -20.67
CA ASP A 386 22.87 4.47 -19.92
C ASP A 386 21.55 5.16 -19.53
N ILE A 387 21.35 6.43 -19.92
CA ILE A 387 20.15 7.22 -19.63
C ILE A 387 19.58 7.79 -20.91
N ARG A 388 18.28 7.53 -21.14
CA ARG A 388 17.51 8.07 -22.25
C ARG A 388 16.35 8.92 -21.77
N ARG A 389 16.06 9.97 -22.51
CA ARG A 389 14.88 10.80 -22.36
C ARG A 389 13.87 10.42 -23.45
N TYR A 390 12.67 10.02 -23.02
CA TYR A 390 11.54 9.67 -23.87
C TYR A 390 10.52 10.78 -23.82
N VAL A 391 10.08 11.26 -24.98
CA VAL A 391 8.92 12.13 -25.11
C VAL A 391 7.76 11.26 -25.57
N VAL A 392 6.65 11.30 -24.83
CA VAL A 392 5.48 10.47 -25.09
C VAL A 392 4.22 11.32 -25.17
N ARG A 393 3.22 10.86 -25.93
CA ARG A 393 1.91 11.50 -26.06
C ARG A 393 0.82 10.45 -25.85
N TYR A 394 -0.21 10.78 -25.06
CA TYR A 394 -1.39 9.94 -24.98
C TYR A 394 -2.02 9.71 -26.35
N MET A 395 -2.54 8.52 -26.59
CA MET A 395 -3.32 8.22 -27.79
C MET A 395 -4.76 8.75 -27.67
N ASP A 396 -5.25 8.96 -26.45
CA ASP A 396 -6.51 9.67 -26.16
C ASP A 396 -6.19 11.09 -25.66
N GLU A 397 -6.43 12.09 -26.51
CA GLU A 397 -6.12 13.50 -26.23
C GLU A 397 -6.87 14.07 -25.01
N ARG A 398 -8.01 13.48 -24.61
CA ARG A 398 -8.78 13.89 -23.44
C ARG A 398 -8.00 13.70 -22.13
N LEU A 399 -6.97 12.86 -22.13
CA LEU A 399 -6.11 12.61 -20.99
C LEU A 399 -4.95 13.61 -20.84
N ALA A 400 -4.77 14.51 -21.81
CA ALA A 400 -3.68 15.49 -21.82
C ALA A 400 -3.66 16.38 -20.57
N GLU A 401 -4.82 16.73 -20.04
CA GLU A 401 -4.98 17.65 -18.90
C GLU A 401 -4.77 16.99 -17.52
N THR A 402 -4.37 15.73 -17.46
CA THR A 402 -4.26 14.99 -16.17
C THR A 402 -3.09 15.43 -15.29
N PHE A 403 -2.00 15.95 -15.89
CA PHE A 403 -0.83 16.40 -15.13
C PHE A 403 -1.04 17.81 -14.54
N ARG A 404 -0.86 17.95 -13.22
CA ARG A 404 -1.16 19.22 -12.53
C ARG A 404 -0.07 19.71 -11.58
N LEU A 405 0.81 18.83 -11.05
CA LEU A 405 1.75 19.18 -10.00
C LEU A 405 3.17 18.75 -10.32
N THR A 406 4.15 19.60 -9.97
CA THR A 406 5.57 19.29 -10.06
C THR A 406 5.98 18.25 -9.02
N GLY A 407 6.79 17.25 -9.39
CA GLY A 407 7.23 16.20 -8.46
C GLY A 407 6.37 14.95 -8.45
N GLN A 408 5.30 14.90 -9.26
CA GLN A 408 4.51 13.68 -9.47
C GLN A 408 5.23 12.67 -10.36
N PHE A 409 4.68 11.44 -10.42
CA PHE A 409 5.22 10.34 -11.23
C PHE A 409 4.10 9.59 -11.96
N PHE A 410 4.47 8.90 -13.04
CA PHE A 410 3.64 7.90 -13.69
C PHE A 410 4.13 6.49 -13.40
N MET A 411 3.20 5.53 -13.40
CA MET A 411 3.51 4.12 -13.58
C MET A 411 3.55 3.85 -15.10
N VAL A 412 4.75 3.59 -15.61
CA VAL A 412 5.02 3.36 -17.04
C VAL A 412 5.06 1.88 -17.32
N THR A 413 4.15 1.39 -18.16
CA THR A 413 4.00 -0.02 -18.55
C THR A 413 4.69 -0.28 -19.89
N VAL A 414 5.53 -1.31 -19.94
CA VAL A 414 5.92 -1.99 -21.18
C VAL A 414 5.09 -3.27 -21.25
N PHE A 415 4.17 -3.34 -22.20
CA PHE A 415 3.20 -4.44 -22.28
C PHE A 415 3.88 -5.80 -22.39
N GLY A 416 3.41 -6.77 -21.60
CA GLY A 416 3.99 -8.11 -21.51
C GLY A 416 5.35 -8.21 -20.81
N VAL A 417 5.85 -7.11 -20.22
CA VAL A 417 7.12 -7.05 -19.49
C VAL A 417 6.93 -6.64 -18.05
N GLY A 418 6.16 -5.55 -17.80
CA GLY A 418 5.91 -5.01 -16.49
C GLY A 418 5.78 -3.50 -16.45
N GLU A 419 5.86 -2.96 -15.24
CA GLU A 419 5.62 -1.55 -14.96
C GLU A 419 6.69 -0.99 -14.01
N VAL A 420 6.99 0.30 -14.15
CA VAL A 420 7.97 1.02 -13.33
C VAL A 420 7.47 2.44 -13.04
N ALA A 421 7.70 2.93 -11.81
CA ALA A 421 7.44 4.32 -11.46
C ALA A 421 8.53 5.23 -12.04
N LEU A 422 8.13 6.25 -12.78
CA LEU A 422 9.02 7.25 -13.36
C LEU A 422 8.51 8.65 -13.06
N SER A 423 9.39 9.51 -12.54
CA SER A 423 9.10 10.92 -12.35
C SER A 423 8.83 11.61 -13.67
N ILE A 424 8.06 12.69 -13.64
CA ILE A 424 7.68 13.50 -14.80
C ILE A 424 8.57 14.76 -14.83
N PRO A 425 9.68 14.76 -15.59
CA PRO A 425 10.58 15.92 -15.70
C PRO A 425 9.96 17.08 -16.46
N PHE A 426 8.99 16.82 -17.31
CA PHE A 426 8.25 17.79 -18.09
C PHE A 426 6.87 17.24 -18.47
N GLY A 427 5.86 18.11 -18.49
CA GLY A 427 4.54 17.85 -19.05
C GLY A 427 3.96 19.16 -19.58
N ASP A 428 3.58 19.16 -20.85
CA ASP A 428 2.88 20.26 -21.49
C ASP A 428 1.39 19.92 -21.55
N GLN A 429 0.59 20.73 -20.86
CA GLN A 429 -0.86 20.55 -20.84
C GLN A 429 -1.51 20.86 -22.21
N HIS A 430 -0.87 21.70 -23.02
CA HIS A 430 -1.43 22.10 -24.32
C HIS A 430 -1.20 21.04 -25.40
N ASP A 431 -0.05 20.35 -25.37
CA ASP A 431 0.33 19.35 -26.38
C ASP A 431 0.09 17.90 -25.95
N GLY A 432 -0.31 17.67 -24.69
CA GLY A 432 -0.48 16.32 -24.14
C GLY A 432 0.78 15.48 -24.14
N GLN A 433 1.95 16.11 -24.17
CA GLN A 433 3.25 15.46 -24.16
C GLN A 433 3.82 15.40 -22.75
N PHE A 434 4.47 14.27 -22.46
CA PHE A 434 5.19 14.03 -21.21
C PHE A 434 6.59 13.55 -21.52
N GLU A 435 7.52 13.86 -20.63
CA GLU A 435 8.87 13.33 -20.71
C GLU A 435 9.17 12.39 -19.55
N PHE A 436 10.00 11.39 -19.81
CA PHE A 436 10.60 10.50 -18.81
C PHE A 436 12.10 10.40 -19.06
N CYS A 437 12.89 10.58 -18.01
CA CYS A 437 14.34 10.36 -18.06
C CYS A 437 14.64 9.03 -17.37
N VAL A 438 15.12 8.06 -18.13
CA VAL A 438 15.13 6.65 -17.71
C VAL A 438 16.54 6.08 -17.75
N LYS A 439 17.05 5.67 -16.59
CA LYS A 439 18.28 4.90 -16.48
C LYS A 439 18.00 3.41 -16.70
N LYS A 440 18.79 2.78 -17.58
CA LYS A 440 18.70 1.34 -17.87
C LYS A 440 19.32 0.52 -16.74
N VAL A 441 18.49 0.01 -15.80
CA VAL A 441 18.96 -0.73 -14.62
C VAL A 441 18.21 -2.03 -14.32
N GLY A 442 16.96 -2.20 -14.80
CA GLY A 442 16.11 -3.35 -14.45
C GLY A 442 15.39 -3.93 -15.66
N LYS A 443 14.54 -4.94 -15.41
CA LYS A 443 13.80 -5.67 -16.46
C LYS A 443 12.99 -4.71 -17.35
N VAL A 444 12.17 -3.83 -16.74
CA VAL A 444 11.26 -2.94 -17.46
C VAL A 444 12.03 -1.83 -18.17
N THR A 445 12.98 -1.18 -17.50
CA THR A 445 13.80 -0.11 -18.11
C THR A 445 14.70 -0.63 -19.23
N SER A 446 15.16 -1.91 -19.15
CA SER A 446 15.90 -2.56 -20.23
C SER A 446 15.01 -2.91 -21.43
N ALA A 447 13.74 -3.24 -21.19
CA ALA A 447 12.77 -3.46 -22.27
C ALA A 447 12.39 -2.12 -22.92
N LEU A 448 12.13 -1.08 -22.12
CA LEU A 448 11.88 0.27 -22.63
C LEU A 448 13.03 0.79 -23.50
N ALA A 449 14.28 0.49 -23.12
CA ALA A 449 15.47 0.87 -23.91
C ALA A 449 15.57 0.20 -25.29
N LYS A 450 14.75 -0.81 -25.59
CA LYS A 450 14.67 -1.46 -26.90
C LYS A 450 13.59 -0.85 -27.81
N LEU A 451 12.68 -0.05 -27.23
CA LEU A 451 11.61 0.59 -27.97
C LEU A 451 12.15 1.80 -28.74
N GLY A 452 11.49 2.10 -29.87
CA GLY A 452 11.77 3.19 -30.78
C GLY A 452 10.67 4.25 -30.83
N VAL A 453 10.90 5.28 -31.62
CA VAL A 453 9.87 6.28 -31.96
C VAL A 453 8.74 5.61 -32.73
N GLY A 454 7.50 5.86 -32.32
CA GLY A 454 6.28 5.23 -32.84
C GLY A 454 5.76 4.08 -32.01
N ASP A 455 6.57 3.45 -31.15
CA ASP A 455 6.15 2.38 -30.28
C ASP A 455 5.22 2.88 -29.19
N VAL A 456 4.42 1.97 -28.64
CA VAL A 456 3.38 2.27 -27.63
C VAL A 456 3.77 1.71 -26.27
N ILE A 457 3.59 2.54 -25.26
CA ILE A 457 3.70 2.20 -23.85
C ILE A 457 2.37 2.49 -23.14
N GLY A 458 2.19 2.00 -21.92
CA GLY A 458 1.03 2.34 -21.10
C GLY A 458 1.40 3.30 -19.97
N LEU A 459 0.49 4.22 -19.64
CA LEU A 459 0.65 5.18 -18.55
C LEU A 459 -0.50 5.09 -17.57
N ARG A 460 -0.19 5.06 -16.27
CA ARG A 460 -1.16 5.23 -15.17
C ARG A 460 -0.70 6.36 -14.26
N GLY A 461 -1.60 7.20 -13.82
CA GLY A 461 -1.30 8.37 -13.00
C GLY A 461 -1.80 9.67 -13.65
N PRO A 462 -1.25 10.84 -13.27
CA PRO A 462 -0.11 11.04 -12.35
C PRO A 462 -0.46 10.75 -10.89
N TYR A 463 0.51 10.25 -10.14
CA TYR A 463 0.39 9.90 -8.73
C TYR A 463 1.34 10.72 -7.85
N GLY A 464 1.06 10.70 -6.54
CA GLY A 464 1.89 11.30 -5.51
C GLY A 464 1.66 12.81 -5.31
N LYS A 465 2.24 13.31 -4.21
CA LYS A 465 2.24 14.75 -3.88
C LYS A 465 3.31 15.47 -4.67
N GLY A 466 3.01 16.71 -5.04
CA GLY A 466 3.96 17.59 -5.69
C GLY A 466 4.70 18.52 -4.73
N PHE A 467 5.70 19.23 -5.25
CA PHE A 467 6.38 20.30 -4.51
C PHE A 467 5.46 21.52 -4.33
N PRO A 468 5.40 22.12 -3.13
CA PRO A 468 4.58 23.30 -2.89
C PRO A 468 5.26 24.59 -3.36
N TYR A 469 5.77 24.63 -4.60
CA TYR A 469 6.64 25.70 -5.13
C TYR A 469 6.03 27.09 -5.07
N ARG A 470 4.69 27.21 -5.10
CA ARG A 470 4.02 28.52 -4.99
C ARG A 470 4.20 29.16 -3.62
N SER A 471 4.44 28.34 -2.58
CA SER A 471 4.73 28.86 -1.23
C SER A 471 6.16 29.40 -1.09
N PHE A 472 6.99 29.26 -2.12
CA PHE A 472 8.37 29.75 -2.15
C PHE A 472 8.47 31.21 -2.61
N ALA A 473 7.37 31.85 -2.99
CA ALA A 473 7.33 33.24 -3.44
C ALA A 473 8.06 34.19 -2.47
N GLY A 474 8.88 35.08 -3.01
CA GLY A 474 9.72 36.00 -2.25
C GLY A 474 10.93 35.41 -1.54
N ARG A 475 11.22 34.09 -1.78
CA ARG A 475 12.32 33.38 -1.12
C ARG A 475 13.44 33.04 -2.10
N ASP A 476 14.67 32.93 -1.58
CA ASP A 476 15.77 32.31 -2.31
C ASP A 476 15.52 30.79 -2.39
N VAL A 477 15.83 30.19 -3.56
CA VAL A 477 15.52 28.77 -3.80
C VAL A 477 16.78 28.03 -4.27
N LEU A 478 17.18 27.02 -3.49
CA LEU A 478 18.23 26.07 -3.86
C LEU A 478 17.60 24.79 -4.43
N VAL A 479 18.05 24.36 -5.61
CA VAL A 479 17.67 23.07 -6.19
C VAL A 479 18.92 22.22 -6.41
N VAL A 480 18.95 21.05 -5.81
CA VAL A 480 20.06 20.08 -5.92
C VAL A 480 19.59 18.83 -6.63
N GLY A 481 20.22 18.48 -7.77
CA GLY A 481 19.98 17.25 -8.50
C GLY A 481 21.28 16.43 -8.68
N SER A 482 21.26 15.14 -8.31
CA SER A 482 22.43 14.27 -8.44
C SER A 482 22.19 13.15 -9.46
N GLY A 483 22.97 13.17 -10.55
CA GLY A 483 22.81 12.23 -11.67
C GLY A 483 21.41 12.28 -12.27
N VAL A 484 20.73 11.12 -12.37
CA VAL A 484 19.34 11.06 -12.84
C VAL A 484 18.37 11.77 -11.89
N GLY A 485 18.77 12.06 -10.64
CA GLY A 485 17.99 12.83 -9.67
C GLY A 485 17.72 14.28 -10.07
N LEU A 486 18.35 14.79 -11.13
CA LEU A 486 17.97 16.07 -11.73
C LEU A 486 16.59 15.98 -12.43
N ALA A 487 16.20 14.81 -12.92
CA ALA A 487 14.93 14.62 -13.62
C ALA A 487 13.69 14.90 -12.75
N PRO A 488 13.52 14.35 -11.53
CA PRO A 488 12.39 14.66 -10.67
C PRO A 488 12.24 16.14 -10.33
N VAL A 489 13.34 16.89 -10.28
CA VAL A 489 13.34 18.32 -9.92
C VAL A 489 13.31 19.26 -11.13
N ARG A 490 13.48 18.74 -12.36
CA ARG A 490 13.45 19.55 -13.58
C ARG A 490 12.12 20.30 -13.74
N THR A 491 10.99 19.64 -13.49
CA THR A 491 9.67 20.28 -13.62
C THR A 491 9.53 21.48 -12.71
N ILE A 492 10.02 21.39 -11.47
CA ILE A 492 9.94 22.52 -10.56
C ILE A 492 10.91 23.61 -10.97
N ILE A 493 12.13 23.28 -11.44
CA ILE A 493 13.06 24.29 -11.98
C ILE A 493 12.37 25.06 -13.10
N VAL A 494 11.79 24.38 -14.09
CA VAL A 494 11.09 25.02 -15.21
C VAL A 494 9.98 25.94 -14.71
N ARG A 495 9.18 25.52 -13.72
CA ARG A 495 8.13 26.37 -13.14
C ARG A 495 8.67 27.59 -12.41
N LEU A 496 9.73 27.44 -11.63
CA LEU A 496 10.38 28.56 -10.95
C LEU A 496 10.92 29.58 -11.98
N LEU A 497 11.49 29.11 -13.08
CA LEU A 497 12.01 29.98 -14.13
C LEU A 497 10.92 30.64 -14.99
N GLN A 498 9.79 29.97 -15.23
CA GLN A 498 8.61 30.56 -15.90
C GLN A 498 7.98 31.70 -15.08
N GLU A 499 8.03 31.58 -13.75
CA GLU A 499 7.50 32.57 -12.81
C GLU A 499 8.65 33.30 -12.09
N ARG A 500 9.79 33.52 -12.74
CA ARG A 500 11.07 33.98 -12.18
C ARG A 500 10.94 35.18 -11.23
N GLU A 501 10.15 36.17 -11.62
CA GLU A 501 9.96 37.41 -10.90
C GLU A 501 9.32 37.23 -9.51
N ARG A 502 8.73 36.07 -9.25
CA ARG A 502 8.09 35.76 -7.95
C ARG A 502 9.07 35.31 -6.88
N TYR A 503 10.29 34.94 -7.25
CA TYR A 503 11.27 34.31 -6.35
C TYR A 503 12.49 35.22 -6.17
N GLY A 504 13.20 35.03 -5.07
CA GLY A 504 14.52 35.62 -4.86
C GLY A 504 15.57 35.04 -5.80
N ARG A 505 16.78 34.83 -5.35
CA ARG A 505 17.84 34.16 -6.12
C ARG A 505 17.51 32.68 -6.27
N ILE A 506 17.84 32.12 -7.42
CA ILE A 506 17.68 30.68 -7.66
C ILE A 506 19.08 30.09 -7.92
N ALA A 507 19.47 29.11 -7.10
CA ALA A 507 20.69 28.33 -7.32
C ALA A 507 20.34 26.89 -7.69
N ILE A 508 20.97 26.38 -8.73
CA ILE A 508 20.83 25.00 -9.21
C ILE A 508 22.20 24.32 -9.13
N ILE A 509 22.34 23.30 -8.29
CA ILE A 509 23.57 22.50 -8.19
C ILE A 509 23.33 21.14 -8.84
N ALA A 510 23.97 20.90 -9.98
CA ALA A 510 23.97 19.61 -10.67
C ALA A 510 25.21 18.81 -10.28
N SER A 511 25.03 17.57 -9.80
CA SER A 511 26.10 16.73 -9.32
C SER A 511 26.18 15.39 -10.04
N ALA A 512 27.38 14.94 -10.38
CA ALA A 512 27.65 13.61 -10.95
C ALA A 512 29.10 13.18 -10.68
N THR A 513 29.43 11.93 -11.00
CA THR A 513 30.83 11.48 -10.95
C THR A 513 31.67 12.18 -12.01
N ARG A 514 31.12 12.36 -13.21
CA ARG A 514 31.75 13.04 -14.36
C ARG A 514 30.72 13.89 -15.09
N TYR A 515 31.14 14.88 -15.84
CA TYR A 515 30.26 15.75 -16.64
C TYR A 515 29.38 14.97 -17.61
N GLU A 516 29.92 13.93 -18.25
CA GLU A 516 29.19 13.07 -19.20
C GLU A 516 28.01 12.35 -18.55
N GLY A 517 28.07 12.14 -17.23
CA GLY A 517 27.00 11.50 -16.43
C GLY A 517 25.87 12.45 -15.99
N LEU A 518 25.96 13.75 -16.33
CA LEU A 518 24.88 14.70 -16.11
C LEU A 518 23.79 14.53 -17.18
N VAL A 519 22.54 14.69 -16.78
CA VAL A 519 21.39 14.80 -17.68
C VAL A 519 21.01 16.26 -17.88
N TYR A 520 20.27 16.59 -18.96
CA TYR A 520 19.80 17.95 -19.27
C TYR A 520 20.92 18.99 -19.36
N LYS A 521 22.07 18.62 -19.94
CA LYS A 521 23.24 19.48 -20.04
C LYS A 521 22.95 20.78 -20.78
N GLN A 522 22.09 20.75 -21.81
CA GLN A 522 21.71 21.95 -22.57
C GLN A 522 20.83 22.87 -21.71
N ASP A 523 19.85 22.33 -21.00
CA ASP A 523 18.99 23.10 -20.07
C ASP A 523 19.85 23.82 -19.01
N LEU A 524 20.80 23.11 -18.39
CA LEU A 524 21.71 23.70 -17.39
C LEU A 524 22.50 24.88 -17.96
N LYS A 525 22.99 24.77 -19.21
CA LYS A 525 23.68 25.86 -19.91
C LYS A 525 22.75 27.04 -20.24
N ASP A 526 21.52 26.77 -20.62
CA ASP A 526 20.56 27.82 -20.94
C ASP A 526 20.04 28.52 -19.69
N TRP A 527 19.78 27.77 -18.60
CA TRP A 527 19.37 28.32 -17.32
C TRP A 527 20.44 29.22 -16.68
N SER A 528 21.75 28.92 -16.89
CA SER A 528 22.84 29.76 -16.37
C SER A 528 22.91 31.15 -16.99
N LYS A 529 22.22 31.39 -18.10
CA LYS A 529 22.14 32.68 -18.80
C LYS A 529 21.01 33.57 -18.27
N ILE A 530 20.11 33.03 -17.45
CA ILE A 530 18.93 33.73 -16.94
C ILE A 530 19.36 34.63 -15.76
N PRO A 531 19.02 35.94 -15.77
CA PRO A 531 19.36 36.83 -14.68
C PRO A 531 18.82 36.36 -13.32
N GLY A 532 19.67 36.39 -12.28
CA GLY A 532 19.32 35.93 -10.94
C GLY A 532 19.23 34.40 -10.76
N VAL A 533 19.73 33.65 -11.73
CA VAL A 533 19.88 32.19 -11.67
C VAL A 533 21.36 31.83 -11.70
N THR A 534 21.79 31.06 -10.70
CA THR A 534 23.15 30.51 -10.61
C THR A 534 23.11 29.02 -10.87
N VAL A 535 23.91 28.51 -11.80
CA VAL A 535 24.07 27.08 -12.04
C VAL A 535 25.50 26.69 -11.71
N GLN A 536 25.67 25.74 -10.79
CA GLN A 536 26.96 25.20 -10.36
C GLN A 536 27.02 23.69 -10.59
N TYR A 537 28.24 23.20 -10.83
CA TYR A 537 28.49 21.78 -11.05
C TYR A 537 29.42 21.25 -9.95
N ALA A 538 28.97 20.20 -9.24
CA ALA A 538 29.77 19.46 -8.27
C ALA A 538 30.12 18.08 -8.84
N LEU A 539 31.36 17.89 -9.29
CA LEU A 539 31.82 16.68 -9.97
C LEU A 539 32.91 15.97 -9.16
N ALA A 540 32.89 14.64 -9.14
CA ALA A 540 33.95 13.88 -8.48
C ALA A 540 35.25 13.83 -9.31
N LYS A 541 35.19 14.18 -10.60
CA LYS A 541 36.35 14.22 -11.50
C LYS A 541 36.35 15.53 -12.30
N PRO A 542 37.53 16.09 -12.60
CA PRO A 542 37.66 17.33 -13.37
C PRO A 542 37.14 17.16 -14.81
N THR A 543 36.81 18.28 -15.45
CA THR A 543 36.37 18.37 -16.83
C THR A 543 36.75 19.72 -17.43
N ASP A 544 37.02 19.76 -18.72
CA ASP A 544 37.23 21.00 -19.49
C ASP A 544 35.94 21.52 -20.15
N ALA A 545 34.83 20.76 -20.05
CA ALA A 545 33.57 21.08 -20.70
C ALA A 545 32.82 22.27 -20.07
N VAL A 546 33.01 22.49 -18.78
CA VAL A 546 32.39 23.56 -17.97
C VAL A 546 33.29 23.90 -16.79
N GLN A 547 33.13 25.10 -16.24
CA GLN A 547 33.71 25.40 -14.93
C GLN A 547 32.95 24.61 -13.85
N ALA A 548 33.62 23.69 -13.19
CA ALA A 548 33.03 22.80 -12.20
C ALA A 548 33.89 22.75 -10.93
N HIS A 549 33.22 22.68 -9.77
CA HIS A 549 33.87 22.33 -8.53
C HIS A 549 34.18 20.83 -8.52
N VAL A 550 35.43 20.47 -8.23
CA VAL A 550 35.84 19.07 -8.05
C VAL A 550 35.74 18.74 -6.57
N GLY A 551 34.62 18.15 -6.18
CA GLY A 551 34.31 17.89 -4.76
C GLY A 551 32.85 17.56 -4.53
N TYR A 552 32.35 17.96 -3.37
CA TYR A 552 30.99 17.67 -2.92
C TYR A 552 30.06 18.87 -3.11
N ILE A 553 28.76 18.61 -3.16
CA ILE A 553 27.70 19.63 -3.18
C ILE A 553 27.85 20.58 -1.99
N ASN A 554 28.22 20.03 -0.84
CA ASN A 554 28.36 20.75 0.43
C ASN A 554 29.40 21.87 0.38
N ASP A 555 30.46 21.71 -0.42
CA ASP A 555 31.54 22.68 -0.56
C ASP A 555 31.05 23.99 -1.22
N LEU A 556 30.00 23.89 -2.06
CA LEU A 556 29.41 25.01 -2.80
C LEU A 556 28.36 25.81 -1.99
N LEU A 557 27.81 25.24 -0.92
CA LEU A 557 26.72 25.88 -0.16
C LEU A 557 27.15 27.23 0.47
N PRO A 558 28.33 27.35 1.09
CA PRO A 558 28.78 28.61 1.69
C PRO A 558 29.07 29.71 0.67
N GLU A 559 29.27 29.36 -0.60
CA GLU A 559 29.53 30.33 -1.67
C GLU A 559 28.27 31.03 -2.15
N LEU A 560 27.08 30.50 -1.81
CA LEU A 560 25.80 31.07 -2.18
C LEU A 560 25.44 32.21 -1.20
N ASP A 561 25.24 33.40 -1.74
CA ASP A 561 24.79 34.57 -0.96
C ASP A 561 23.28 34.51 -0.72
N PHE A 562 22.82 33.56 0.12
CA PHE A 562 21.42 33.32 0.45
C PHE A 562 21.09 33.76 1.88
N ASP A 563 19.86 34.26 2.06
CA ASP A 563 19.25 34.34 3.40
C ASP A 563 18.75 32.95 3.79
N TRP A 564 19.63 32.13 4.32
CA TRP A 564 19.36 30.72 4.63
C TRP A 564 18.19 30.52 5.60
N ALA A 565 17.97 31.44 6.52
CA ALA A 565 16.85 31.36 7.46
C ALA A 565 15.48 31.47 6.76
N ASN A 566 15.44 32.14 5.61
CA ASN A 566 14.25 32.35 4.82
C ASN A 566 14.26 31.59 3.49
N ALA A 567 15.35 30.94 3.10
CA ALA A 567 15.47 30.21 1.85
C ALA A 567 14.61 28.91 1.83
N ARG A 568 14.50 28.33 0.64
CA ARG A 568 13.91 27.00 0.40
C ARG A 568 14.91 26.12 -0.33
N ALA A 569 15.01 24.85 0.08
CA ALA A 569 15.86 23.91 -0.61
C ALA A 569 15.07 22.68 -1.10
N ILE A 570 15.44 22.18 -2.29
CA ILE A 570 14.88 20.99 -2.91
C ILE A 570 16.06 20.06 -3.22
N LEU A 571 16.04 18.88 -2.63
CA LEU A 571 17.13 17.90 -2.74
C LEU A 571 16.62 16.61 -3.39
N CYS A 572 17.23 16.22 -4.51
CA CYS A 572 16.99 14.92 -5.12
C CYS A 572 18.32 14.20 -5.38
N ALA A 573 18.66 13.27 -4.49
CA ALA A 573 19.89 12.52 -4.48
C ALA A 573 19.68 11.19 -3.73
N SER A 574 20.75 10.39 -3.57
CA SER A 574 20.67 9.22 -2.69
C SER A 574 20.38 9.62 -1.23
N PRO A 575 19.70 8.78 -0.43
CA PRO A 575 19.34 9.10 0.96
C PRO A 575 20.52 9.59 1.81
N ARG A 576 21.70 8.98 1.65
CA ARG A 576 22.93 9.41 2.35
C ARG A 576 23.33 10.84 1.98
N ARG A 577 23.26 11.19 0.69
CA ARG A 577 23.61 12.56 0.23
C ARG A 577 22.59 13.57 0.73
N ILE A 578 21.31 13.24 0.68
CA ILE A 578 20.26 14.11 1.22
C ILE A 578 20.53 14.42 2.68
N LYS A 579 20.82 13.41 3.52
CA LYS A 579 21.13 13.60 4.95
C LYS A 579 22.36 14.51 5.16
N LEU A 580 23.42 14.36 4.35
CA LEU A 580 24.63 15.18 4.46
C LEU A 580 24.37 16.64 4.06
N VAL A 581 23.74 16.87 2.91
CA VAL A 581 23.44 18.22 2.43
C VAL A 581 22.46 18.91 3.38
N ALA A 582 21.41 18.24 3.81
CA ALA A 582 20.43 18.81 4.74
C ALA A 582 21.05 19.18 6.09
N ARG A 583 21.97 18.36 6.62
CA ARG A 583 22.69 18.69 7.87
C ARG A 583 23.47 20.01 7.75
N ASP A 584 24.14 20.23 6.64
CA ASP A 584 24.94 21.43 6.43
C ASP A 584 24.02 22.66 6.17
N LEU A 585 22.88 22.49 5.48
CA LEU A 585 21.87 23.52 5.36
C LEU A 585 21.26 23.93 6.71
N LEU A 586 21.02 22.97 7.62
CA LEU A 586 20.61 23.28 9.00
C LEU A 586 21.70 24.08 9.74
N GLY A 587 22.98 23.71 9.53
CA GLY A 587 24.11 24.46 10.08
C GLY A 587 24.23 25.90 9.58
N LEU A 588 23.77 26.17 8.35
CA LEU A 588 23.67 27.52 7.75
C LEU A 588 22.43 28.31 8.22
N GLY A 589 21.54 27.71 9.01
CA GLY A 589 20.38 28.37 9.61
C GLY A 589 19.01 28.06 8.98
N MET A 590 18.94 27.12 8.01
CA MET A 590 17.65 26.67 7.47
C MET A 590 16.86 25.85 8.50
N ASN A 591 15.53 25.83 8.36
CA ASN A 591 14.69 24.89 9.11
C ASN A 591 14.44 23.62 8.30
N GLY A 592 14.37 22.46 8.98
CA GLY A 592 14.08 21.17 8.34
C GLY A 592 12.77 21.13 7.56
N LYS A 593 11.77 21.92 7.96
CA LYS A 593 10.48 22.09 7.24
C LYS A 593 10.60 22.83 5.90
N ASP A 594 11.69 23.55 5.70
CA ASP A 594 11.97 24.36 4.52
C ASP A 594 12.91 23.66 3.52
N ILE A 595 13.37 22.47 3.86
CA ILE A 595 14.17 21.57 3.01
C ILE A 595 13.26 20.46 2.51
N PHE A 596 13.02 20.40 1.22
CA PHE A 596 12.16 19.41 0.56
C PHE A 596 13.01 18.35 -0.13
N THR A 597 12.54 17.12 -0.10
CA THR A 597 13.21 16.01 -0.78
C THR A 597 12.20 15.12 -1.50
N SER A 598 12.63 14.54 -2.63
CA SER A 598 11.88 13.49 -3.31
C SER A 598 12.51 12.14 -2.98
N LEU A 599 11.73 11.29 -2.32
CA LEU A 599 12.17 9.99 -1.84
C LEU A 599 11.84 8.88 -2.82
N GLU A 600 12.81 8.02 -3.11
CA GLU A 600 12.67 6.90 -4.05
C GLU A 600 12.43 5.61 -3.29
N THR A 601 11.34 4.90 -3.62
CA THR A 601 11.01 3.57 -3.08
C THR A 601 10.55 2.62 -4.18
N HIS A 602 10.52 1.32 -3.87
CA HIS A 602 9.92 0.33 -4.75
C HIS A 602 8.40 0.52 -4.82
N MET A 603 7.90 1.07 -5.91
CA MET A 603 6.47 1.27 -6.16
C MET A 603 5.95 0.28 -7.20
N ARG A 604 4.74 -0.27 -6.96
CA ARG A 604 4.07 -1.21 -7.87
C ARG A 604 2.68 -0.74 -8.27
N CYS A 605 1.82 -0.39 -7.31
CA CYS A 605 0.43 -0.03 -7.62
C CYS A 605 0.24 1.46 -7.90
N GLY A 606 1.01 2.35 -7.28
CA GLY A 606 0.85 3.81 -7.36
C GLY A 606 -0.27 4.38 -6.47
N VAL A 607 -1.11 3.54 -5.88
CA VAL A 607 -2.39 3.91 -5.24
C VAL A 607 -2.54 3.37 -3.81
N GLY A 608 -1.43 3.13 -3.11
CA GLY A 608 -1.44 2.75 -1.68
C GLY A 608 -2.03 1.38 -1.34
N LYS A 609 -2.09 0.44 -2.29
CA LYS A 609 -2.72 -0.88 -2.07
C LYS A 609 -1.73 -2.02 -1.87
N CYS A 610 -0.63 -2.07 -2.62
CA CYS A 610 0.25 -3.25 -2.64
C CYS A 610 1.22 -3.37 -1.47
N GLY A 611 1.50 -2.28 -0.74
CA GLY A 611 2.40 -2.26 0.41
C GLY A 611 3.89 -2.18 0.11
N HIS A 612 4.36 -2.31 -1.14
CA HIS A 612 5.79 -2.31 -1.49
C HIS A 612 6.51 -1.01 -1.10
N CYS A 613 5.85 0.13 -1.30
CA CYS A 613 6.38 1.46 -0.96
C CYS A 613 6.05 1.91 0.48
N LYS A 614 5.52 1.03 1.33
CA LYS A 614 5.09 1.39 2.68
C LYS A 614 6.29 1.53 3.62
N VAL A 615 6.44 2.71 4.23
CA VAL A 615 7.45 3.03 5.26
C VAL A 615 6.71 3.53 6.50
N GLY A 616 6.76 2.76 7.58
CA GLY A 616 5.89 3.02 8.72
C GLY A 616 4.42 2.93 8.34
N ALA A 617 3.63 3.91 8.73
CA ALA A 617 2.22 4.05 8.35
C ALA A 617 2.01 4.71 6.98
N HIS A 618 3.08 5.20 6.34
CA HIS A 618 3.02 5.98 5.10
C HIS A 618 3.19 5.13 3.85
N TYR A 619 2.39 5.40 2.82
CA TYR A 619 2.59 4.89 1.48
C TYR A 619 3.24 5.98 0.63
N MET A 620 4.51 5.79 0.23
CA MET A 620 5.25 6.80 -0.52
C MET A 620 4.58 7.21 -1.84
N CYS A 621 3.78 6.34 -2.42
CA CYS A 621 3.01 6.65 -3.64
C CYS A 621 1.77 7.54 -3.39
N LEU A 622 1.30 7.68 -2.15
CA LEU A 622 0.18 8.54 -1.77
C LEU A 622 0.64 9.74 -0.94
N ASP A 623 1.42 9.46 0.12
CA ASP A 623 1.83 10.45 1.13
C ASP A 623 3.07 11.23 0.66
N GLY A 624 3.80 10.71 -0.33
CA GLY A 624 4.96 11.29 -0.98
C GLY A 624 4.79 11.40 -2.51
N PRO A 625 5.87 11.34 -3.29
CA PRO A 625 7.27 11.13 -2.92
C PRO A 625 7.94 12.33 -2.26
N VAL A 626 7.29 13.50 -2.26
CA VAL A 626 7.84 14.75 -1.73
C VAL A 626 7.55 14.85 -0.23
N PHE A 627 8.62 15.03 0.56
CA PHE A 627 8.58 15.25 2.00
C PHE A 627 9.50 16.40 2.38
N THR A 628 9.23 17.06 3.50
CA THR A 628 10.21 17.91 4.15
C THR A 628 11.27 17.05 4.85
N TYR A 629 12.45 17.62 5.10
CA TYR A 629 13.49 16.91 5.83
C TYR A 629 13.06 16.58 7.27
N GLU A 630 12.27 17.45 7.88
CA GLU A 630 11.67 17.21 9.20
C GLU A 630 10.75 15.98 9.18
N GLU A 631 9.87 15.86 8.18
CA GLU A 631 9.02 14.69 7.99
C GLU A 631 9.83 13.43 7.69
N MET A 632 10.89 13.55 6.87
CA MET A 632 11.79 12.43 6.57
C MET A 632 12.47 11.87 7.82
N LEU A 633 12.86 12.72 8.77
CA LEU A 633 13.48 12.29 10.03
C LEU A 633 12.52 11.53 10.96
N GLN A 634 11.21 11.69 10.75
CA GLN A 634 10.18 10.96 11.50
C GLN A 634 9.84 9.61 10.89
N LEU A 635 10.24 9.37 9.64
CA LEU A 635 10.09 8.05 9.02
C LEU A 635 11.00 7.03 9.73
N PRO A 636 10.57 5.75 9.83
CA PRO A 636 11.43 4.69 10.34
C PRO A 636 12.74 4.58 9.55
N GLU A 637 13.84 4.18 10.21
CA GLU A 637 15.17 4.08 9.60
C GLU A 637 15.32 3.08 8.44
N GLU A 638 14.25 2.48 7.99
CA GLU A 638 14.21 1.64 6.78
C GLU A 638 14.41 2.46 5.48
N PHE A 639 14.84 3.71 5.63
CA PHE A 639 15.02 4.69 4.56
C PHE A 639 16.48 5.07 4.37
#